data_d103b7ff33ce0ca1216ad6d3c3c1cf61
#
_entry.id   d103b7ff33ce0ca1216ad6d3c3c1cf61
#
_cell.length_a   1.000
_cell.length_b   1.000
_cell.length_c   1.000
_cell.angle_alpha   90.00
_cell.angle_beta   90.00
_cell.angle_gamma   90.00
#
_symmetry.space_group_name_H-M   'P 1'
#
loop_
_entity.id
_entity.type
_entity.pdbx_description
1 polymer ?
#
loop_
_entity_poly.entity_id
_entity_poly.type
_entity_poly.pdbx_seq_one_letter_code
_entity_poly.pdbx_strand_id
1 'polypeptide(L)'
;MKKKSILLLTGIATFYFNNTYAQETVQDSTRTASIDQVVITGNSRPKAKIESSTAISTFNAKEIQKQNPISAAALLQRVPGFAVETSGGEVGNNLFARGIPSAGAYEFTQVQEDGLPVFEDGALQFANADNFFRVDNTTGRLEALRGGSGSIFATNSPGGLINFISKEGTNDFKGVAKLETSTYGLMRTDVNLGGALIQDKLFFNVGGFYRTDDGIRKTDFKANQGGQIRMNLKYVFDKGYAKVYYKKLDDRNTFYLPIPLVRNGNDITEFSGFDANYGTYSYRSISQLNIPQAGGGFFSRNLEDGIHPKVDVVGAEFKYDLGNNITVLNKTRYTNIDLNYTGIFPAGGPTSAADFAKKKGITGNTFQYSLVSSGQNVNPQYVQELGFWAIDKKMNNFVNDLQFNYKFDTGNITAGFYKSNWKSQQNWNWSNILTTATNNPELLNLVDSSLLPTSTGYSKTYNGVTALSFLLRDSQVQGSLNDLYANLDLNVTENLNLNAGVRYSRDFYKGYSVNTTSGNLNNSGLTTDGTHSFLTTTADDSMSVLGNQYSYWKYDIDKVSYTLAANYKINSNNAVYSRFSHGFRSPNEEAYYNYFTTTNPDQPLKPVTTNQIEVGYKFYTRNFDIGVIPFYSTLKNLSFTDVFSDGSSENTFADTKNMGVEIEGFARLFNNVMELTFNGTIQDPKYKGLAGNSTLEGNTVRRMPKLYFNISPAVNITKEWRTYVSLNYYGKRFQDQTNQDTLPSFSEVGAGMSYQLGKIRFAVDATNVFNTIGITEGDPRSPSVQSAGNSTIMARPIMGAAARASITLDF
;
A
#
# COMPACT_ATOMS: atom_id res chain seq x y z
N MET A 1 22.70 18.22 -26.06
CA MET A 1 21.60 18.58 -26.96
C MET A 1 21.45 17.53 -28.05
N LYS A 2 20.52 16.61 -27.90
CA LYS A 2 19.88 15.87 -29.00
C LYS A 2 18.53 15.39 -28.47
N LYS A 3 17.49 16.12 -28.82
CA LYS A 3 16.09 15.73 -28.65
C LYS A 3 15.85 14.49 -29.51
N LYS A 4 15.62 13.34 -28.90
CA LYS A 4 15.02 12.19 -29.60
C LYS A 4 13.51 12.33 -29.47
N SER A 5 12.89 12.82 -30.51
CA SER A 5 11.45 12.83 -30.70
C SER A 5 10.97 11.37 -30.78
N ILE A 6 10.11 10.98 -29.87
CA ILE A 6 9.33 9.75 -29.98
C ILE A 6 8.26 10.04 -31.03
N LEU A 7 8.43 9.47 -32.22
CA LEU A 7 7.42 9.50 -33.27
C LEU A 7 6.28 8.58 -32.85
N LEU A 8 5.19 9.17 -32.37
CA LEU A 8 3.91 8.48 -32.27
C LEU A 8 3.42 8.26 -33.70
N LEU A 9 3.42 7.01 -34.17
CA LEU A 9 2.80 6.63 -35.45
C LEU A 9 1.28 6.84 -35.33
N THR A 10 0.81 8.00 -35.74
CA THR A 10 -0.59 8.25 -36.06
C THR A 10 -0.82 7.76 -37.49
N GLY A 11 -1.10 6.47 -37.63
CA GLY A 11 -1.65 5.91 -38.85
C GLY A 11 -3.15 6.28 -38.94
N ILE A 12 -3.49 7.37 -39.59
CA ILE A 12 -4.88 7.65 -39.99
C ILE A 12 -5.17 6.72 -41.17
N ALA A 13 -5.78 5.58 -40.89
CA ALA A 13 -6.40 4.75 -41.92
C ALA A 13 -7.81 5.28 -42.17
N THR A 14 -7.99 6.00 -43.28
CA THR A 14 -9.29 6.32 -43.83
C THR A 14 -9.95 5.04 -44.35
N PHE A 15 -10.88 4.48 -43.61
CA PHE A 15 -11.72 3.39 -44.04
C PHE A 15 -13.08 3.94 -44.51
N TYR A 16 -13.45 3.58 -45.73
CA TYR A 16 -14.80 3.77 -46.30
C TYR A 16 -15.80 2.94 -45.49
N PHE A 17 -16.83 3.61 -44.95
CA PHE A 17 -17.95 2.95 -44.29
C PHE A 17 -18.96 2.46 -45.34
N ASN A 18 -19.08 1.15 -45.46
CA ASN A 18 -20.31 0.54 -46.01
C ASN A 18 -21.20 0.18 -44.86
N ASN A 19 -22.32 0.85 -44.73
CA ASN A 19 -23.37 0.55 -43.77
C ASN A 19 -24.11 -0.73 -44.13
N THR A 20 -23.89 -1.81 -43.37
CA THR A 20 -24.84 -2.89 -43.29
C THR A 20 -25.22 -3.12 -41.84
N TYR A 21 -26.37 -2.61 -41.46
CA TYR A 21 -26.96 -2.87 -40.13
C TYR A 21 -27.59 -4.27 -40.12
N ALA A 22 -26.98 -5.21 -39.40
CA ALA A 22 -27.65 -6.38 -38.86
C ALA A 22 -27.48 -6.35 -37.36
N GLN A 23 -28.47 -5.89 -36.65
CA GLN A 23 -28.48 -5.72 -35.22
C GLN A 23 -28.97 -7.00 -34.54
N GLU A 24 -28.11 -7.97 -34.35
CA GLU A 24 -28.30 -8.96 -33.28
C GLU A 24 -27.69 -8.40 -32.01
N THR A 25 -28.52 -8.19 -30.99
CA THR A 25 -28.10 -7.79 -29.65
C THR A 25 -27.34 -8.91 -29.00
N VAL A 26 -26.06 -9.01 -29.22
CA VAL A 26 -25.18 -9.79 -28.36
C VAL A 26 -25.06 -9.05 -27.03
N GLN A 27 -25.68 -9.61 -26.00
CA GLN A 27 -25.54 -9.15 -24.64
C GLN A 27 -24.06 -9.28 -24.21
N ASP A 28 -23.30 -8.18 -24.22
CA ASP A 28 -22.01 -8.16 -23.55
C ASP A 28 -22.25 -8.18 -22.03
N SER A 29 -22.24 -9.36 -21.44
CA SER A 29 -22.44 -9.61 -20.01
C SER A 29 -21.17 -9.40 -19.19
N THR A 30 -20.21 -8.58 -19.67
CA THR A 30 -18.90 -8.42 -19.02
C THR A 30 -18.98 -7.72 -17.66
N ARG A 31 -20.05 -6.94 -17.42
CA ARG A 31 -20.37 -6.41 -16.10
C ARG A 31 -21.74 -6.91 -15.68
N THR A 32 -21.80 -7.64 -14.59
CA THR A 32 -23.06 -7.95 -13.90
C THR A 32 -23.69 -6.63 -13.46
N ALA A 33 -24.99 -6.42 -13.73
CA ALA A 33 -25.69 -5.24 -13.23
C ALA A 33 -25.56 -5.17 -11.71
N SER A 34 -25.37 -3.98 -11.14
CA SER A 34 -25.19 -3.83 -9.69
C SER A 34 -26.38 -4.33 -8.88
N ILE A 35 -27.56 -4.39 -9.50
CA ILE A 35 -28.75 -4.95 -8.90
C ILE A 35 -28.62 -6.47 -8.66
N ASP A 36 -27.87 -7.18 -9.52
CA ASP A 36 -27.67 -8.64 -9.45
C ASP A 36 -26.33 -9.00 -8.78
N GLN A 37 -25.49 -8.01 -8.45
CA GLN A 37 -24.23 -8.25 -7.77
C GLN A 37 -24.44 -8.71 -6.34
N VAL A 38 -23.93 -9.88 -6.03
CA VAL A 38 -23.94 -10.44 -4.67
C VAL A 38 -22.66 -10.06 -3.95
N VAL A 39 -22.77 -9.46 -2.77
CA VAL A 39 -21.66 -9.09 -1.88
C VAL A 39 -21.61 -10.00 -0.68
N ILE A 40 -20.41 -10.41 -0.31
CA ILE A 40 -20.16 -11.34 0.81
C ILE A 40 -19.47 -10.60 1.95
N THR A 41 -18.48 -9.75 1.62
CA THR A 41 -17.68 -9.02 2.60
C THR A 41 -18.54 -8.07 3.41
N GLY A 42 -18.40 -8.11 4.72
CA GLY A 42 -19.15 -7.24 5.63
C GLY A 42 -20.65 -7.58 5.76
N ASN A 43 -21.06 -8.75 5.32
CA ASN A 43 -22.42 -9.27 5.48
C ASN A 43 -22.37 -10.68 6.07
N SER A 44 -23.33 -11.01 6.90
CA SER A 44 -23.46 -12.34 7.49
C SER A 44 -23.88 -13.43 6.50
N ARG A 45 -24.38 -13.03 5.33
CA ARG A 45 -24.71 -13.88 4.19
C ARG A 45 -24.50 -13.12 2.87
N PRO A 46 -24.36 -13.83 1.73
CA PRO A 46 -24.40 -13.19 0.43
C PRO A 46 -25.70 -12.40 0.23
N LYS A 47 -25.60 -11.13 -0.18
CA LYS A 47 -26.72 -10.22 -0.43
C LYS A 47 -26.57 -9.52 -1.77
N ALA A 48 -27.68 -9.17 -2.41
CA ALA A 48 -27.64 -8.23 -3.51
C ALA A 48 -27.12 -6.86 -3.03
N LYS A 49 -26.31 -6.18 -3.84
CA LYS A 49 -25.70 -4.89 -3.48
C LYS A 49 -26.75 -3.84 -3.08
N ILE A 50 -27.94 -3.87 -3.69
CA ILE A 50 -29.04 -2.96 -3.35
C ILE A 50 -29.63 -3.24 -1.97
N GLU A 51 -29.57 -4.47 -1.49
CA GLU A 51 -30.11 -4.89 -0.18
C GLU A 51 -29.09 -4.70 0.96
N SER A 52 -27.82 -4.48 0.63
CA SER A 52 -26.78 -4.29 1.63
C SER A 52 -26.86 -2.89 2.23
N SER A 53 -26.80 -2.79 3.54
CA SER A 53 -26.75 -1.50 4.28
C SER A 53 -25.29 -1.01 4.46
N THR A 54 -24.42 -1.25 3.47
CA THR A 54 -22.98 -0.90 3.52
C THR A 54 -22.51 -0.16 2.28
N ALA A 55 -21.51 0.69 2.45
CA ALA A 55 -20.76 1.28 1.36
C ALA A 55 -19.74 0.25 0.85
N ILE A 56 -20.02 -0.40 -0.26
CA ILE A 56 -19.15 -1.44 -0.82
C ILE A 56 -18.96 -1.28 -2.33
N SER A 57 -17.70 -1.29 -2.76
CA SER A 57 -17.32 -1.35 -4.18
C SER A 57 -16.90 -2.77 -4.54
N THR A 58 -17.25 -3.21 -5.74
CA THR A 58 -16.97 -4.58 -6.21
C THR A 58 -16.39 -4.52 -7.61
N PHE A 59 -15.37 -5.34 -7.87
CA PHE A 59 -14.78 -5.53 -9.20
C PHE A 59 -14.64 -7.02 -9.46
N ASN A 60 -15.30 -7.54 -10.50
CA ASN A 60 -15.14 -8.93 -10.91
C ASN A 60 -13.85 -9.15 -11.71
N ALA A 61 -13.50 -10.42 -11.99
CA ALA A 61 -12.28 -10.78 -12.70
C ALA A 61 -12.14 -10.10 -14.07
N LYS A 62 -13.23 -9.97 -14.82
CA LYS A 62 -13.22 -9.30 -16.14
C LYS A 62 -13.00 -7.80 -16.01
N GLU A 63 -13.57 -7.16 -15.00
CA GLU A 63 -13.36 -5.75 -14.71
C GLU A 63 -11.90 -5.48 -14.28
N ILE A 64 -11.32 -6.33 -13.42
CA ILE A 64 -9.91 -6.27 -13.03
C ILE A 64 -9.01 -6.45 -14.27
N GLN A 65 -9.32 -7.42 -15.12
CA GLN A 65 -8.56 -7.68 -16.34
C GLN A 65 -8.66 -6.53 -17.36
N LYS A 66 -9.86 -5.90 -17.51
CA LYS A 66 -10.04 -4.72 -18.38
C LYS A 66 -9.23 -3.51 -17.91
N GLN A 67 -9.07 -3.35 -16.60
CA GLN A 67 -8.34 -2.24 -16.00
C GLN A 67 -6.82 -2.46 -16.05
N ASN A 68 -6.39 -3.72 -16.09
CA ASN A 68 -4.98 -4.13 -16.13
C ASN A 68 -4.10 -3.33 -15.13
N PRO A 69 -4.42 -3.33 -13.80
CA PRO A 69 -3.72 -2.48 -12.86
C PRO A 69 -2.24 -2.90 -12.72
N ILE A 70 -1.34 -1.94 -12.54
CA ILE A 70 0.08 -2.19 -12.31
C ILE A 70 0.37 -2.72 -10.91
N SER A 71 -0.51 -2.42 -9.95
CA SER A 71 -0.41 -2.86 -8.56
C SER A 71 -1.81 -2.98 -7.93
N ALA A 72 -1.90 -3.60 -6.78
CA ALA A 72 -3.14 -3.60 -5.99
C ALA A 72 -3.58 -2.19 -5.58
N ALA A 73 -2.63 -1.32 -5.25
CA ALA A 73 -2.90 0.08 -4.91
C ALA A 73 -3.54 0.83 -6.08
N ALA A 74 -3.06 0.62 -7.32
CA ALA A 74 -3.64 1.23 -8.52
C ALA A 74 -5.10 0.78 -8.75
N LEU A 75 -5.45 -0.46 -8.41
CA LEU A 75 -6.84 -0.91 -8.47
C LEU A 75 -7.70 -0.21 -7.40
N LEU A 76 -7.17 -0.02 -6.20
CA LEU A 76 -7.87 0.59 -5.06
C LEU A 76 -8.09 2.11 -5.24
N GLN A 77 -7.34 2.81 -6.10
CA GLN A 77 -7.63 4.21 -6.47
C GLN A 77 -9.03 4.39 -7.07
N ARG A 78 -9.65 3.32 -7.56
CA ARG A 78 -11.00 3.35 -8.13
C ARG A 78 -12.11 3.12 -7.11
N VAL A 79 -11.78 3.00 -5.83
CA VAL A 79 -12.72 2.87 -4.73
C VAL A 79 -12.91 4.25 -4.10
N PRO A 80 -14.10 4.87 -4.15
CA PRO A 80 -14.34 6.14 -3.45
C PRO A 80 -14.13 5.97 -1.94
N GLY A 81 -13.76 7.03 -1.25
CA GLY A 81 -13.44 6.97 0.19
C GLY A 81 -12.02 6.49 0.50
N PHE A 82 -11.29 5.95 -0.48
CA PHE A 82 -9.89 5.56 -0.36
C PHE A 82 -9.00 6.55 -1.13
N ALA A 83 -8.24 7.37 -0.41
CA ALA A 83 -7.18 8.15 -1.00
C ALA A 83 -5.92 7.28 -1.02
N VAL A 84 -5.46 6.89 -2.23
CA VAL A 84 -4.38 5.91 -2.40
C VAL A 84 -3.18 6.58 -3.06
N GLU A 85 -2.02 6.49 -2.45
CA GLU A 85 -0.76 6.97 -3.00
C GLU A 85 0.02 5.80 -3.61
N THR A 86 0.23 5.83 -4.92
CA THR A 86 0.82 4.72 -5.71
C THR A 86 2.29 4.92 -6.07
N SER A 87 2.95 5.89 -5.46
CA SER A 87 4.33 6.27 -5.80
C SER A 87 5.40 5.34 -5.24
N GLY A 88 5.04 4.36 -4.41
CA GLY A 88 5.97 3.36 -3.87
C GLY A 88 6.50 2.36 -4.89
N GLY A 89 5.77 2.18 -5.98
CA GLY A 89 6.02 1.14 -6.98
C GLY A 89 4.95 0.05 -6.93
N GLU A 90 5.35 -1.21 -7.11
CA GLU A 90 4.44 -2.35 -6.99
C GLU A 90 3.88 -2.49 -5.57
N VAL A 91 4.71 -2.23 -4.56
CA VAL A 91 4.41 -2.35 -3.12
C VAL A 91 4.91 -1.12 -2.35
N GLY A 92 4.61 -1.08 -1.06
CA GLY A 92 5.00 0.05 -0.21
C GLY A 92 4.15 1.29 -0.45
N ASN A 93 2.91 1.11 -0.85
CA ASN A 93 1.96 2.17 -1.12
C ASN A 93 1.13 2.50 0.14
N ASN A 94 0.48 3.68 0.14
CA ASN A 94 -0.32 4.12 1.26
C ASN A 94 -1.79 4.21 0.88
N LEU A 95 -2.67 3.87 1.83
CA LEU A 95 -4.11 3.97 1.70
C LEU A 95 -4.70 4.67 2.90
N PHE A 96 -5.43 5.74 2.67
CA PHE A 96 -6.13 6.52 3.69
C PHE A 96 -7.64 6.38 3.49
N ALA A 97 -8.31 5.75 4.45
CA ALA A 97 -9.74 5.51 4.38
C ALA A 97 -10.53 6.66 5.01
N ARG A 98 -11.46 7.28 4.26
CA ARG A 98 -12.39 8.32 4.75
C ARG A 98 -11.73 9.42 5.59
N GLY A 99 -10.56 9.90 5.15
CA GLY A 99 -9.85 10.98 5.82
C GLY A 99 -9.29 10.61 7.20
N ILE A 100 -9.19 9.33 7.53
CA ILE A 100 -8.50 8.86 8.73
C ILE A 100 -7.00 9.02 8.50
N PRO A 101 -6.32 9.87 9.29
CA PRO A 101 -4.88 10.06 9.15
C PRO A 101 -4.13 8.79 9.56
N SER A 102 -3.04 8.53 8.89
CA SER A 102 -2.18 7.38 9.11
C SER A 102 -0.72 7.81 8.99
N ALA A 103 0.17 7.11 9.66
CA ALA A 103 1.61 7.25 9.42
C ALA A 103 2.01 6.72 8.04
N GLY A 104 1.16 5.92 7.42
CA GLY A 104 1.36 5.29 6.12
C GLY A 104 0.71 3.91 6.07
N ALA A 105 1.03 3.13 5.03
CA ALA A 105 0.54 1.78 4.84
C ALA A 105 -1.00 1.69 4.75
N TYR A 106 -1.55 0.57 5.17
CA TYR A 106 -2.99 0.25 5.22
C TYR A 106 -3.52 0.27 6.66
N GLU A 107 -3.00 1.17 7.49
CA GLU A 107 -3.10 1.13 8.96
C GLU A 107 -4.52 0.89 9.50
N PHE A 108 -5.53 1.57 8.94
CA PHE A 108 -6.91 1.48 9.42
C PHE A 108 -7.80 0.61 8.55
N THR A 109 -7.21 -0.12 7.60
CA THR A 109 -7.94 -0.95 6.64
C THR A 109 -7.32 -2.33 6.59
N GLN A 110 -8.08 -3.37 6.91
CA GLN A 110 -7.58 -4.73 6.81
C GLN A 110 -7.66 -5.24 5.36
N VAL A 111 -6.57 -5.81 4.87
CA VAL A 111 -6.52 -6.51 3.59
C VAL A 111 -6.67 -8.00 3.82
N GLN A 112 -7.63 -8.61 3.13
CA GLN A 112 -7.96 -10.03 3.21
C GLN A 112 -7.81 -10.72 1.86
N GLU A 113 -7.53 -12.00 1.92
CA GLU A 113 -7.70 -12.97 0.86
C GLU A 113 -8.68 -14.05 1.33
N ASP A 114 -9.75 -14.27 0.56
CA ASP A 114 -10.82 -15.24 0.88
C ASP A 114 -11.45 -15.06 2.28
N GLY A 115 -11.50 -13.81 2.76
CA GLY A 115 -12.11 -13.43 4.04
C GLY A 115 -11.23 -13.61 5.28
N LEU A 116 -9.93 -13.91 5.13
CA LEU A 116 -8.96 -13.92 6.21
C LEU A 116 -7.82 -12.92 5.93
N PRO A 117 -7.26 -12.25 6.95
CA PRO A 117 -6.23 -11.23 6.75
C PRO A 117 -4.97 -11.81 6.09
N VAL A 118 -4.34 -11.03 5.20
CA VAL A 118 -3.02 -11.37 4.64
C VAL A 118 -1.96 -11.44 5.73
N PHE A 119 -2.10 -10.56 6.72
CA PHE A 119 -1.46 -10.59 8.02
C PHE A 119 -2.36 -9.85 9.02
N GLU A 120 -2.37 -10.24 10.29
CA GLU A 120 -3.32 -9.73 11.29
C GLU A 120 -3.17 -8.22 11.54
N ASP A 121 -1.96 -7.74 11.74
CA ASP A 121 -1.68 -6.32 11.90
C ASP A 121 -1.16 -5.72 10.58
N GLY A 122 -2.00 -4.92 9.94
CA GLY A 122 -1.69 -4.25 8.67
C GLY A 122 -0.79 -3.01 8.80
N ALA A 123 -0.37 -2.66 10.02
CA ALA A 123 0.46 -1.47 10.30
C ALA A 123 1.77 -1.80 11.01
N LEU A 124 2.32 -2.98 10.78
CA LEU A 124 3.67 -3.30 11.23
C LEU A 124 4.68 -2.41 10.51
N GLN A 125 5.64 -1.95 11.26
CA GLN A 125 6.71 -1.12 10.71
C GLN A 125 7.45 -1.87 9.57
N PHE A 126 7.65 -1.23 8.42
CA PHE A 126 8.26 -1.79 7.20
C PHE A 126 7.53 -2.98 6.57
N ALA A 127 6.32 -3.31 7.02
CA ALA A 127 5.57 -4.47 6.57
C ALA A 127 4.15 -4.10 6.16
N ASN A 128 4.03 -3.27 5.11
CA ASN A 128 2.74 -2.89 4.54
C ASN A 128 1.97 -4.13 4.07
N ALA A 129 0.65 -4.10 4.19
CA ALA A 129 -0.18 -5.23 3.77
C ALA A 129 0.00 -5.58 2.29
N ASP A 130 0.24 -4.59 1.40
CA ASP A 130 0.49 -4.82 -0.02
C ASP A 130 1.81 -5.54 -0.33
N ASN A 131 2.70 -5.68 0.65
CA ASN A 131 3.91 -6.50 0.49
C ASN A 131 3.57 -8.00 0.36
N PHE A 132 2.44 -8.46 0.90
CA PHE A 132 2.16 -9.88 1.12
C PHE A 132 1.22 -10.53 0.12
N PHE A 133 0.73 -9.79 -0.87
CA PHE A 133 -0.11 -10.33 -1.94
C PHE A 133 0.09 -9.59 -3.25
N ARG A 134 -0.33 -10.22 -4.37
CA ARG A 134 -0.35 -9.60 -5.69
C ARG A 134 -1.68 -9.87 -6.37
N VAL A 135 -2.12 -8.94 -7.20
CA VAL A 135 -3.27 -9.12 -8.09
C VAL A 135 -2.79 -9.79 -9.38
N ASP A 136 -3.36 -10.95 -9.69
CA ASP A 136 -3.08 -11.73 -10.89
C ASP A 136 -4.35 -12.42 -11.41
N ASN A 137 -4.20 -13.28 -12.41
CA ASN A 137 -5.33 -14.00 -13.02
C ASN A 137 -5.99 -15.05 -12.11
N THR A 138 -5.44 -15.32 -10.90
CA THR A 138 -6.10 -16.17 -9.89
C THR A 138 -7.13 -15.39 -9.07
N THR A 139 -7.14 -14.05 -9.16
CA THR A 139 -8.11 -13.19 -8.48
C THR A 139 -9.44 -13.23 -9.21
N GLY A 140 -10.47 -13.71 -8.54
CA GLY A 140 -11.83 -13.80 -9.06
C GLY A 140 -12.64 -12.52 -8.88
N ARG A 141 -12.44 -11.83 -7.75
CA ARG A 141 -13.18 -10.62 -7.39
C ARG A 141 -12.47 -9.83 -6.30
N LEU A 142 -12.64 -8.51 -6.33
CA LEU A 142 -12.35 -7.60 -5.23
C LEU A 142 -13.66 -7.09 -4.65
N GLU A 143 -13.78 -7.11 -3.32
CA GLU A 143 -14.80 -6.41 -2.55
C GLU A 143 -14.12 -5.45 -1.58
N ALA A 144 -14.42 -4.15 -1.68
CA ALA A 144 -13.86 -3.10 -0.84
C ALA A 144 -14.98 -2.44 -0.03
N LEU A 145 -15.05 -2.78 1.23
CA LEU A 145 -15.98 -2.24 2.21
C LEU A 145 -15.37 -0.98 2.85
N ARG A 146 -16.10 0.12 2.81
CA ARG A 146 -15.68 1.40 3.37
C ARG A 146 -16.31 1.66 4.72
N GLY A 147 -15.52 2.23 5.64
CA GLY A 147 -16.01 2.64 6.95
C GLY A 147 -16.10 1.54 7.99
N GLY A 148 -16.59 1.91 9.16
CA GLY A 148 -16.50 1.15 10.39
C GLY A 148 -17.26 -0.16 10.49
N SER A 149 -18.11 -0.49 9.50
CA SER A 149 -18.79 -1.80 9.45
C SER A 149 -17.79 -2.96 9.31
N GLY A 150 -16.58 -2.69 8.81
CA GLY A 150 -15.47 -3.64 8.82
C GLY A 150 -15.14 -4.17 10.21
N SER A 151 -15.31 -3.38 11.26
CA SER A 151 -14.97 -3.74 12.63
C SER A 151 -15.74 -4.92 13.24
N ILE A 152 -16.83 -5.38 12.60
CA ILE A 152 -17.57 -6.59 13.06
C ILE A 152 -16.95 -7.84 12.45
N PHE A 153 -16.56 -7.78 11.17
CA PHE A 153 -16.10 -8.93 10.39
C PHE A 153 -14.57 -9.01 10.27
N ALA A 154 -13.88 -8.00 10.81
CA ALA A 154 -12.43 -7.94 10.82
C ALA A 154 -11.93 -7.26 12.10
N THR A 155 -10.68 -7.49 12.45
CA THR A 155 -9.98 -6.84 13.56
C THR A 155 -9.26 -5.59 13.06
N ASN A 156 -8.97 -4.64 13.94
CA ASN A 156 -8.11 -3.48 13.65
C ASN A 156 -8.45 -2.68 12.36
N SER A 157 -9.70 -2.74 11.89
CA SER A 157 -10.10 -2.19 10.58
C SER A 157 -11.25 -1.16 10.64
N PRO A 158 -11.17 -0.14 11.49
CA PRO A 158 -12.25 0.85 11.61
C PRO A 158 -12.42 1.75 10.38
N GLY A 159 -11.47 1.78 9.47
CA GLY A 159 -11.52 2.53 8.20
C GLY A 159 -12.11 1.75 7.04
N GLY A 160 -12.09 0.42 7.09
CA GLY A 160 -12.61 -0.41 6.01
C GLY A 160 -11.99 -1.80 5.92
N LEU A 161 -12.48 -2.57 4.95
CA LEU A 161 -12.07 -3.94 4.71
C LEU A 161 -11.94 -4.18 3.21
N ILE A 162 -10.80 -4.68 2.77
CA ILE A 162 -10.51 -5.00 1.37
C ILE A 162 -10.34 -6.51 1.26
N ASN A 163 -11.18 -7.17 0.49
CA ASN A 163 -11.16 -8.63 0.35
C ASN A 163 -10.96 -9.04 -1.10
N PHE A 164 -9.83 -9.67 -1.40
CA PHE A 164 -9.55 -10.32 -2.68
C PHE A 164 -10.01 -11.76 -2.61
N ILE A 165 -10.95 -12.11 -3.46
CA ILE A 165 -11.57 -13.45 -3.50
C ILE A 165 -10.95 -14.23 -4.65
N SER A 166 -10.39 -15.39 -4.35
CA SER A 166 -9.72 -16.27 -5.30
C SER A 166 -10.72 -16.94 -6.25
N LYS A 167 -10.28 -17.27 -7.46
CA LYS A 167 -11.01 -18.16 -8.35
C LYS A 167 -11.05 -19.57 -7.78
N GLU A 168 -12.17 -20.26 -8.04
CA GLU A 168 -12.37 -21.68 -7.77
C GLU A 168 -12.66 -22.42 -9.09
N GLY A 169 -12.44 -23.72 -9.13
CA GLY A 169 -12.82 -24.54 -10.26
C GLY A 169 -14.35 -24.62 -10.42
N THR A 170 -14.79 -24.86 -11.64
CA THR A 170 -16.19 -25.12 -12.03
C THR A 170 -16.25 -26.45 -12.78
N ASN A 171 -17.48 -26.92 -13.13
CA ASN A 171 -17.59 -28.12 -13.95
C ASN A 171 -16.90 -28.00 -15.30
N ASP A 172 -16.93 -26.81 -15.91
CA ASP A 172 -16.21 -26.57 -17.14
C ASP A 172 -14.73 -26.31 -16.84
N PHE A 173 -13.86 -26.91 -17.62
CA PHE A 173 -12.45 -26.56 -17.61
C PHE A 173 -12.28 -25.20 -18.29
N LYS A 174 -11.66 -24.26 -17.57
CA LYS A 174 -11.38 -22.89 -18.02
C LYS A 174 -9.95 -22.52 -17.74
N GLY A 175 -9.34 -21.81 -18.66
CA GLY A 175 -7.99 -21.32 -18.51
C GLY A 175 -7.80 -19.90 -19.05
N VAL A 176 -6.80 -19.23 -18.51
CA VAL A 176 -6.31 -17.93 -18.99
C VAL A 176 -4.80 -17.99 -19.02
N ALA A 177 -4.19 -17.61 -20.13
CA ALA A 177 -2.77 -17.36 -20.27
C ALA A 177 -2.55 -15.95 -20.78
N LYS A 178 -1.69 -15.16 -20.12
CA LYS A 178 -1.39 -13.77 -20.50
C LYS A 178 0.12 -13.59 -20.58
N LEU A 179 0.58 -12.95 -21.66
CA LEU A 179 1.93 -12.41 -21.80
C LEU A 179 1.86 -10.89 -21.83
N GLU A 180 2.76 -10.23 -21.14
CA GLU A 180 2.80 -8.77 -21.05
C GLU A 180 4.22 -8.25 -21.14
N THR A 181 4.41 -7.15 -21.88
CA THR A 181 5.67 -6.43 -22.02
C THR A 181 5.43 -4.91 -21.87
N SER A 182 6.50 -4.12 -21.75
CA SER A 182 6.37 -2.67 -21.54
C SER A 182 7.55 -1.86 -22.06
N THR A 183 7.39 -0.52 -22.03
CA THR A 183 8.45 0.45 -22.34
C THR A 183 9.58 0.49 -21.30
N TYR A 184 9.41 -0.15 -20.15
CA TYR A 184 10.39 -0.23 -19.07
C TYR A 184 10.92 -1.68 -18.85
N GLY A 185 10.92 -2.48 -19.91
CA GLY A 185 11.54 -3.80 -19.90
C GLY A 185 10.77 -4.89 -19.18
N LEU A 186 9.45 -4.69 -18.92
CA LEU A 186 8.61 -5.74 -18.31
C LEU A 186 8.50 -6.94 -19.24
N MET A 187 8.72 -8.11 -18.64
CA MET A 187 8.36 -9.42 -19.19
C MET A 187 7.59 -10.15 -18.10
N ARG A 188 6.27 -10.32 -18.31
CA ARG A 188 5.36 -10.96 -17.35
C ARG A 188 4.54 -12.05 -18.03
N THR A 189 4.44 -13.20 -17.38
CA THR A 189 3.57 -14.31 -17.77
C THR A 189 2.61 -14.60 -16.61
N ASP A 190 1.32 -14.63 -16.90
CA ASP A 190 0.28 -15.05 -15.97
C ASP A 190 -0.45 -16.27 -16.54
N VAL A 191 -0.74 -17.24 -15.67
CA VAL A 191 -1.54 -18.43 -16.02
C VAL A 191 -2.54 -18.71 -14.92
N ASN A 192 -3.75 -19.11 -15.30
CA ASN A 192 -4.73 -19.64 -14.36
C ASN A 192 -5.54 -20.74 -15.04
N LEU A 193 -5.66 -21.88 -14.37
CA LEU A 193 -6.40 -23.07 -14.83
C LEU A 193 -7.35 -23.52 -13.73
N GLY A 194 -8.55 -23.90 -14.11
CA GLY A 194 -9.53 -24.43 -13.15
C GLY A 194 -10.56 -25.33 -13.83
N GLY A 195 -11.08 -26.29 -13.07
CA GLY A 195 -12.06 -27.25 -13.57
C GLY A 195 -12.50 -28.26 -12.52
N ALA A 196 -13.28 -29.23 -12.93
CA ALA A 196 -13.65 -30.39 -12.12
C ALA A 196 -12.67 -31.56 -12.37
N LEU A 197 -12.14 -32.14 -11.30
CA LEU A 197 -11.51 -33.44 -11.32
C LEU A 197 -12.56 -34.56 -11.24
N ILE A 198 -13.66 -34.31 -10.52
CA ILE A 198 -14.86 -35.12 -10.47
C ILE A 198 -16.03 -34.17 -10.62
N GLN A 199 -16.83 -34.37 -11.65
CA GLN A 199 -18.00 -33.52 -11.95
C GLN A 199 -18.90 -33.38 -10.71
N ASP A 200 -19.32 -32.14 -10.43
CA ASP A 200 -20.17 -31.74 -9.30
C ASP A 200 -19.57 -31.97 -7.89
N LYS A 201 -18.37 -32.59 -7.79
CA LYS A 201 -17.82 -33.00 -6.50
C LYS A 201 -16.43 -32.43 -6.18
N LEU A 202 -15.47 -32.56 -7.09
CA LEU A 202 -14.09 -32.20 -6.80
C LEU A 202 -13.55 -31.20 -7.81
N PHE A 203 -13.29 -30.01 -7.37
CA PHE A 203 -12.87 -28.88 -8.18
C PHE A 203 -11.46 -28.45 -7.81
N PHE A 204 -10.70 -27.97 -8.79
CA PHE A 204 -9.40 -27.40 -8.58
C PHE A 204 -9.27 -26.03 -9.27
N ASN A 205 -8.43 -25.18 -8.74
CA ASN A 205 -7.91 -24.00 -9.42
C ASN A 205 -6.42 -23.87 -9.10
N VAL A 206 -5.59 -23.57 -10.11
CA VAL A 206 -4.17 -23.33 -9.98
C VAL A 206 -3.75 -22.23 -10.93
N GLY A 207 -2.89 -21.34 -10.48
CA GLY A 207 -2.36 -20.27 -11.30
C GLY A 207 -1.38 -19.39 -10.57
N GLY A 208 -0.94 -18.34 -11.26
CA GLY A 208 0.00 -17.37 -10.73
C GLY A 208 0.67 -16.59 -11.85
N PHE A 209 1.74 -15.90 -11.51
CA PHE A 209 2.54 -15.16 -12.46
C PHE A 209 4.03 -15.22 -12.12
N TYR A 210 4.84 -14.92 -13.12
CA TYR A 210 6.24 -14.57 -12.95
C TYR A 210 6.56 -13.34 -13.81
N ARG A 211 7.39 -12.43 -13.28
CA ARG A 211 7.81 -11.21 -13.99
C ARG A 211 9.24 -10.82 -13.69
N THR A 212 9.77 -9.99 -14.60
CA THR A 212 10.99 -9.20 -14.39
C THR A 212 10.85 -7.88 -15.13
N ASP A 213 11.35 -6.78 -14.57
CA ASP A 213 11.40 -5.48 -15.25
C ASP A 213 12.53 -4.58 -14.71
N ASP A 214 12.83 -3.51 -15.47
CA ASP A 214 13.87 -2.54 -15.14
C ASP A 214 13.33 -1.34 -14.35
N GLY A 215 11.99 -1.32 -14.10
CA GLY A 215 11.30 -0.22 -13.42
C GLY A 215 11.03 1.00 -14.32
N ILE A 216 9.95 1.72 -14.03
CA ILE A 216 9.67 3.00 -14.69
C ILE A 216 10.74 4.02 -14.31
N ARG A 217 11.14 4.06 -13.02
CA ARG A 217 12.34 4.78 -12.55
C ARG A 217 13.55 3.87 -12.72
N LYS A 218 14.57 4.36 -13.39
CA LYS A 218 15.72 3.57 -13.83
C LYS A 218 16.73 3.33 -12.73
N THR A 219 16.85 2.09 -12.28
CA THR A 219 17.74 1.65 -11.21
C THR A 219 19.08 1.10 -11.70
N ASP A 220 19.22 0.82 -13.00
CA ASP A 220 20.33 0.09 -13.64
C ASP A 220 20.51 -1.36 -13.12
N PHE A 221 19.46 -1.88 -12.45
CA PHE A 221 19.30 -3.29 -12.10
C PHE A 221 17.83 -3.70 -12.27
N LYS A 222 17.50 -4.99 -12.13
CA LYS A 222 16.10 -5.43 -12.21
C LYS A 222 15.30 -4.89 -11.01
N ALA A 223 14.44 -3.89 -11.27
CA ALA A 223 13.65 -3.21 -10.24
C ALA A 223 12.61 -4.13 -9.60
N ASN A 224 12.00 -5.00 -10.42
CA ASN A 224 11.07 -6.02 -9.94
C ASN A 224 11.44 -7.38 -10.52
N GLN A 225 11.40 -8.42 -9.68
CA GLN A 225 11.66 -9.77 -10.11
C GLN A 225 11.05 -10.79 -9.17
N GLY A 226 10.25 -11.70 -9.69
CA GLY A 226 9.64 -12.76 -8.92
C GLY A 226 8.22 -13.06 -9.35
N GLY A 227 7.46 -13.69 -8.46
CA GLY A 227 6.10 -14.09 -8.79
C GLY A 227 5.34 -14.70 -7.63
N GLN A 228 4.15 -15.17 -7.96
CA GLN A 228 3.21 -15.80 -7.05
C GLN A 228 2.60 -17.04 -7.69
N ILE A 229 2.39 -18.07 -6.90
CA ILE A 229 1.56 -19.22 -7.25
C ILE A 229 0.45 -19.39 -6.19
N ARG A 230 -0.73 -19.72 -6.66
CA ARG A 230 -1.89 -20.05 -5.82
C ARG A 230 -2.55 -21.33 -6.33
N MET A 231 -3.04 -22.15 -5.42
CA MET A 231 -3.83 -23.32 -5.75
C MET A 231 -4.90 -23.56 -4.69
N ASN A 232 -6.03 -24.11 -5.11
CA ASN A 232 -7.06 -24.61 -4.21
C ASN A 232 -7.69 -25.88 -4.76
N LEU A 233 -8.18 -26.70 -3.83
CA LEU A 233 -8.94 -27.91 -4.09
C LEU A 233 -10.18 -27.86 -3.23
N LYS A 234 -11.36 -28.01 -3.84
CA LYS A 234 -12.65 -27.96 -3.17
C LYS A 234 -13.43 -29.25 -3.43
N TYR A 235 -13.77 -29.94 -2.35
CA TYR A 235 -14.65 -31.10 -2.40
C TYR A 235 -16.04 -30.72 -1.90
N VAL A 236 -17.05 -30.95 -2.72
CA VAL A 236 -18.46 -30.69 -2.45
C VAL A 236 -19.16 -32.03 -2.14
N PHE A 237 -19.92 -32.05 -1.07
CA PHE A 237 -20.75 -33.16 -0.62
C PHE A 237 -22.15 -32.66 -0.28
N ASP A 238 -23.11 -33.59 -0.05
CA ASP A 238 -24.54 -33.26 0.01
C ASP A 238 -24.92 -32.08 0.92
N LYS A 239 -24.21 -31.94 2.07
CA LYS A 239 -24.52 -30.90 3.06
C LYS A 239 -23.49 -29.80 3.16
N GLY A 240 -22.53 -29.71 2.23
CA GLY A 240 -21.51 -28.68 2.34
C GLY A 240 -20.28 -28.88 1.46
N TYR A 241 -19.16 -28.35 1.90
CA TYR A 241 -17.88 -28.51 1.22
C TYR A 241 -16.70 -28.39 2.17
N ALA A 242 -15.58 -28.95 1.73
CA ALA A 242 -14.26 -28.72 2.29
C ALA A 242 -13.35 -28.16 1.19
N LYS A 243 -12.59 -27.11 1.50
CA LYS A 243 -11.61 -26.48 0.61
C LYS A 243 -10.27 -26.39 1.31
N VAL A 244 -9.20 -26.76 0.62
CA VAL A 244 -7.82 -26.51 1.06
C VAL A 244 -7.15 -25.63 0.02
N TYR A 245 -6.20 -24.78 0.45
CA TYR A 245 -5.48 -23.90 -0.46
C TYR A 245 -4.04 -23.65 0.00
N TYR A 246 -3.22 -23.33 -0.98
CA TYR A 246 -1.84 -22.94 -0.80
C TYR A 246 -1.50 -21.71 -1.63
N LYS A 247 -0.67 -20.83 -1.09
CA LYS A 247 -0.05 -19.70 -1.81
C LYS A 247 1.42 -19.63 -1.47
N LYS A 248 2.24 -19.38 -2.48
CA LYS A 248 3.63 -18.94 -2.34
C LYS A 248 3.82 -17.65 -3.11
N LEU A 249 4.40 -16.65 -2.45
CA LEU A 249 4.87 -15.41 -3.05
C LEU A 249 6.37 -15.30 -2.80
N ASP A 250 7.15 -15.06 -3.85
CA ASP A 250 8.58 -14.73 -3.79
C ASP A 250 8.81 -13.68 -4.88
N ASP A 251 8.76 -12.40 -4.51
CA ASP A 251 8.72 -11.29 -5.47
C ASP A 251 9.38 -10.05 -4.88
N ARG A 252 10.61 -9.77 -5.29
CA ARG A 252 11.36 -8.59 -4.88
C ARG A 252 11.00 -7.37 -5.70
N ASN A 253 10.95 -6.20 -5.05
CA ASN A 253 10.49 -4.95 -5.65
C ASN A 253 11.31 -3.78 -5.14
N THR A 254 11.76 -2.91 -6.04
CA THR A 254 12.39 -1.66 -5.62
C THR A 254 11.36 -0.77 -4.95
N PHE A 255 11.73 -0.21 -3.81
CA PHE A 255 10.93 0.78 -3.11
C PHE A 255 11.39 2.18 -3.49
N TYR A 256 10.54 2.91 -4.21
CA TYR A 256 10.85 4.27 -4.64
C TYR A 256 10.52 5.28 -3.55
N LEU A 257 11.53 6.03 -3.14
CA LEU A 257 11.51 6.95 -2.02
C LEU A 257 11.66 8.40 -2.49
N PRO A 258 11.51 9.41 -1.61
CA PRO A 258 11.59 10.82 -2.01
C PRO A 258 12.86 11.16 -2.79
N ILE A 259 12.71 11.98 -3.79
CA ILE A 259 13.76 12.54 -4.65
C ILE A 259 13.75 14.07 -4.57
N PRO A 260 14.85 14.75 -4.94
CA PRO A 260 14.89 16.21 -4.93
C PRO A 260 14.09 16.79 -6.10
N LEU A 261 13.30 17.78 -5.80
CA LEU A 261 12.50 18.56 -6.74
C LEU A 261 12.66 20.05 -6.41
N VAL A 262 12.34 20.90 -7.36
CA VAL A 262 12.27 22.35 -7.16
C VAL A 262 10.82 22.78 -7.15
N ARG A 263 10.44 23.52 -6.13
CA ARG A 263 9.12 24.09 -5.97
C ARG A 263 9.15 25.61 -6.13
N ASN A 264 8.25 26.13 -6.95
CA ASN A 264 7.98 27.57 -7.06
C ASN A 264 6.46 27.79 -6.93
N GLY A 265 6.00 28.13 -5.72
CA GLY A 265 4.58 28.21 -5.43
C GLY A 265 3.88 26.84 -5.59
N ASN A 266 3.00 26.71 -6.59
CA ASN A 266 2.34 25.45 -6.94
C ASN A 266 3.04 24.67 -8.05
N ASP A 267 4.03 25.26 -8.71
CA ASP A 267 4.76 24.63 -9.79
C ASP A 267 5.88 23.76 -9.23
N ILE A 268 5.94 22.54 -9.70
CA ILE A 268 6.96 21.56 -9.34
C ILE A 268 7.75 21.22 -10.58
N THR A 269 9.06 21.34 -10.48
CA THR A 269 9.99 21.07 -11.57
C THR A 269 11.15 20.18 -11.10
N GLU A 270 11.94 19.74 -12.03
CA GLU A 270 13.13 18.93 -11.78
C GLU A 270 14.20 19.72 -11.01
N PHE A 271 14.87 19.02 -10.07
CA PHE A 271 16.12 19.50 -9.50
C PHE A 271 17.26 19.34 -10.53
N SER A 272 18.20 20.30 -10.56
CA SER A 272 19.30 20.25 -11.52
C SER A 272 20.08 18.94 -11.45
N GLY A 273 20.13 18.20 -12.54
CA GLY A 273 20.76 16.87 -12.64
C GLY A 273 19.89 15.71 -12.19
N PHE A 274 18.62 15.93 -11.82
CA PHE A 274 17.73 14.88 -11.37
C PHE A 274 16.38 14.92 -12.14
N ASP A 275 16.03 13.81 -12.79
CA ASP A 275 14.78 13.65 -13.55
C ASP A 275 13.64 13.32 -12.59
N ALA A 276 12.60 14.15 -12.57
CA ALA A 276 11.46 14.00 -11.66
C ALA A 276 10.61 12.76 -11.93
N ASN A 277 10.54 12.30 -13.17
CA ASN A 277 9.66 11.25 -13.63
C ASN A 277 10.34 9.86 -13.64
N TYR A 278 11.65 9.82 -13.96
CA TYR A 278 12.38 8.58 -14.16
C TYR A 278 13.63 8.42 -13.27
N GLY A 279 14.03 9.46 -12.52
CA GLY A 279 15.16 9.42 -11.60
C GLY A 279 14.85 8.74 -10.28
N THR A 280 15.86 8.15 -9.66
CA THR A 280 15.80 7.54 -8.33
C THR A 280 17.20 7.47 -7.71
N TYR A 281 17.30 7.54 -6.39
CA TYR A 281 18.52 7.21 -5.66
C TYR A 281 18.76 5.69 -5.56
N SER A 282 17.74 4.85 -5.79
CA SER A 282 17.92 3.40 -5.84
C SER A 282 18.63 3.02 -7.13
N TYR A 283 19.98 3.05 -7.12
CA TYR A 283 20.79 2.89 -8.31
C TYR A 283 21.99 1.94 -8.08
N ARG A 284 22.43 1.24 -9.13
CA ARG A 284 23.47 0.20 -9.06
C ARG A 284 24.78 0.68 -8.43
N SER A 285 25.29 1.87 -8.76
CA SER A 285 26.57 2.40 -8.28
C SER A 285 26.65 2.55 -6.76
N ILE A 286 25.52 2.64 -6.08
CA ILE A 286 25.43 2.76 -4.61
C ILE A 286 24.69 1.56 -3.98
N SER A 287 24.49 0.47 -4.72
CA SER A 287 23.63 -0.63 -4.27
C SER A 287 24.29 -1.49 -3.19
N GLN A 288 25.60 -1.64 -3.21
CA GLN A 288 26.29 -2.51 -2.27
C GLN A 288 26.81 -1.70 -1.07
N LEU A 289 26.33 -2.04 0.12
CA LEU A 289 26.80 -1.51 1.37
C LEU A 289 27.50 -2.60 2.20
N ASN A 290 28.75 -2.32 2.63
CA ASN A 290 29.50 -3.15 3.54
C ASN A 290 29.90 -2.32 4.75
N ILE A 291 29.36 -2.64 5.91
CA ILE A 291 29.55 -1.91 7.16
C ILE A 291 30.33 -2.77 8.14
N PRO A 292 31.51 -2.34 8.63
CA PRO A 292 32.20 -3.03 9.69
C PRO A 292 31.38 -3.02 10.98
N GLN A 293 31.41 -4.12 11.71
CA GLN A 293 30.66 -4.30 12.95
C GLN A 293 31.58 -4.28 14.19
N ALA A 294 31.06 -3.78 15.30
CA ALA A 294 31.79 -3.69 16.56
C ALA A 294 32.27 -5.05 17.10
N GLY A 295 31.63 -6.15 16.75
CA GLY A 295 32.01 -7.52 17.11
C GLY A 295 32.98 -8.20 16.15
N GLY A 296 33.47 -7.49 15.14
CA GLY A 296 34.23 -8.01 14.00
C GLY A 296 33.35 -8.45 12.82
N GLY A 297 33.97 -8.51 11.64
CA GLY A 297 33.26 -8.82 10.39
C GLY A 297 32.53 -7.63 9.79
N PHE A 298 31.70 -7.91 8.78
CA PHE A 298 30.97 -6.91 8.04
C PHE A 298 29.48 -7.27 7.98
N PHE A 299 28.64 -6.25 8.12
CA PHE A 299 27.26 -6.31 7.72
C PHE A 299 27.18 -5.90 6.25
N SER A 300 26.71 -6.81 5.40
CA SER A 300 26.60 -6.57 3.97
C SER A 300 25.14 -6.55 3.54
N ARG A 301 24.78 -5.57 2.70
CA ARG A 301 23.43 -5.45 2.16
C ARG A 301 23.46 -4.93 0.74
N ASN A 302 22.57 -5.47 -0.12
CA ASN A 302 22.39 -5.00 -1.48
C ASN A 302 21.04 -4.30 -1.62
N LEU A 303 21.05 -3.08 -2.17
CA LEU A 303 19.85 -2.29 -2.45
C LEU A 303 18.94 -2.95 -3.50
N GLU A 304 19.50 -3.81 -4.36
CA GLU A 304 18.73 -4.60 -5.32
C GLU A 304 17.71 -5.53 -4.65
N ASP A 305 17.92 -5.90 -3.37
CA ASP A 305 16.97 -6.71 -2.62
C ASP A 305 15.63 -5.99 -2.42
N GLY A 306 15.63 -4.66 -2.28
CA GLY A 306 14.44 -3.83 -2.15
C GLY A 306 13.49 -4.31 -1.06
N ILE A 307 12.20 -4.37 -1.36
CA ILE A 307 11.17 -5.05 -0.55
C ILE A 307 11.00 -6.46 -1.12
N HIS A 308 11.48 -7.48 -0.40
CA HIS A 308 11.48 -8.86 -0.83
C HIS A 308 10.78 -9.77 0.18
N PRO A 309 9.45 -9.86 0.13
CA PRO A 309 8.70 -10.82 0.92
C PRO A 309 8.78 -12.22 0.31
N LYS A 310 9.03 -13.22 1.17
CA LYS A 310 8.82 -14.64 0.88
C LYS A 310 7.66 -15.09 1.76
N VAL A 311 6.52 -15.38 1.15
CA VAL A 311 5.27 -15.67 1.87
C VAL A 311 4.81 -17.06 1.52
N ASP A 312 4.64 -17.92 2.52
CA ASP A 312 4.02 -19.23 2.41
C ASP A 312 2.70 -19.24 3.20
N VAL A 313 1.62 -19.63 2.55
CA VAL A 313 0.28 -19.69 3.13
C VAL A 313 -0.31 -21.07 2.90
N VAL A 314 -0.81 -21.68 3.98
CA VAL A 314 -1.65 -22.88 3.94
C VAL A 314 -2.95 -22.58 4.66
N GLY A 315 -4.07 -22.97 4.08
CA GLY A 315 -5.35 -22.80 4.76
C GLY A 315 -6.42 -23.79 4.33
N ALA A 316 -7.49 -23.78 5.10
CA ALA A 316 -8.65 -24.63 4.86
C ALA A 316 -9.95 -23.87 5.15
N GLU A 317 -11.00 -24.24 4.46
CA GLU A 317 -12.37 -23.76 4.68
C GLU A 317 -13.29 -24.96 4.70
N PHE A 318 -14.17 -25.02 5.69
CA PHE A 318 -15.14 -26.09 5.86
C PHE A 318 -16.51 -25.46 6.10
N LYS A 319 -17.49 -25.85 5.28
CA LYS A 319 -18.90 -25.45 5.43
C LYS A 319 -19.78 -26.69 5.54
N TYR A 320 -20.68 -26.69 6.51
CA TYR A 320 -21.59 -27.81 6.72
C TYR A 320 -22.98 -27.33 7.16
N ASP A 321 -24.01 -27.87 6.55
CA ASP A 321 -25.42 -27.69 6.94
C ASP A 321 -25.79 -28.76 7.99
N LEU A 322 -25.95 -28.31 9.23
CA LEU A 322 -26.34 -29.17 10.36
C LEU A 322 -27.79 -29.61 10.33
N GLY A 323 -28.59 -29.05 9.40
CA GLY A 323 -30.06 -29.14 9.40
C GLY A 323 -30.67 -28.09 10.34
N ASN A 324 -32.00 -28.07 10.41
CA ASN A 324 -32.76 -27.10 11.23
C ASN A 324 -32.35 -25.64 10.96
N ASN A 325 -32.00 -25.30 9.71
CA ASN A 325 -31.57 -23.96 9.27
C ASN A 325 -30.23 -23.48 9.90
N ILE A 326 -29.42 -24.39 10.45
CA ILE A 326 -28.13 -24.06 11.04
C ILE A 326 -27.01 -24.46 10.10
N THR A 327 -26.14 -23.51 9.75
CA THR A 327 -24.92 -23.76 8.97
C THR A 327 -23.69 -23.40 9.80
N VAL A 328 -22.69 -24.26 9.75
CA VAL A 328 -21.36 -24.00 10.32
C VAL A 328 -20.41 -23.66 9.19
N LEU A 329 -19.60 -22.62 9.36
CA LEU A 329 -18.49 -22.26 8.51
C LEU A 329 -17.24 -22.10 9.38
N ASN A 330 -16.16 -22.78 9.02
CA ASN A 330 -14.87 -22.59 9.64
C ASN A 330 -13.83 -22.26 8.58
N LYS A 331 -13.05 -21.20 8.82
CA LYS A 331 -11.91 -20.81 7.99
C LYS A 331 -10.66 -20.83 8.86
N THR A 332 -9.59 -21.43 8.37
CA THR A 332 -8.31 -21.43 9.06
C THR A 332 -7.19 -21.14 8.08
N ARG A 333 -6.15 -20.43 8.56
CA ARG A 333 -4.97 -20.06 7.79
C ARG A 333 -3.74 -20.01 8.66
N TYR A 334 -2.64 -20.52 8.15
CA TYR A 334 -1.31 -20.26 8.65
C TYR A 334 -0.50 -19.56 7.58
N THR A 335 0.13 -18.45 7.95
CA THR A 335 0.98 -17.63 7.10
C THR A 335 2.36 -17.55 7.72
N ASN A 336 3.41 -17.81 6.93
CA ASN A 336 4.80 -17.58 7.31
C ASN A 336 5.44 -16.61 6.35
N ILE A 337 6.18 -15.62 6.85
CA ILE A 337 6.76 -14.53 6.07
C ILE A 337 8.20 -14.31 6.51
N ASP A 338 9.12 -14.39 5.56
CA ASP A 338 10.45 -13.82 5.64
C ASP A 338 10.49 -12.56 4.77
N LEU A 339 10.68 -11.40 5.38
CA LEU A 339 10.72 -10.12 4.69
C LEU A 339 12.09 -9.48 4.83
N ASN A 340 12.75 -9.28 3.71
CA ASN A 340 13.90 -8.40 3.58
C ASN A 340 13.39 -7.04 3.07
N TYR A 341 13.76 -5.96 3.72
CA TYR A 341 13.41 -4.61 3.34
C TYR A 341 14.67 -3.77 3.30
N THR A 342 15.06 -3.34 2.10
CA THR A 342 16.24 -2.49 1.87
C THR A 342 15.79 -1.25 1.11
N GLY A 343 16.12 -0.07 1.63
CA GLY A 343 15.71 1.19 1.01
C GLY A 343 16.64 2.34 1.36
N ILE A 344 16.59 3.37 0.53
CA ILE A 344 17.37 4.58 0.71
C ILE A 344 16.46 5.75 1.01
N PHE A 345 16.56 6.30 2.21
CA PHE A 345 15.79 7.47 2.65
C PHE A 345 16.67 8.71 2.63
N PRO A 346 16.19 9.87 2.15
CA PRO A 346 16.94 11.10 2.29
C PRO A 346 17.07 11.48 3.77
N ALA A 347 18.30 11.82 4.17
CA ALA A 347 18.61 12.35 5.51
C ALA A 347 18.58 13.90 5.52
N GLY A 348 17.81 14.49 4.61
CA GLY A 348 17.69 15.90 4.34
C GLY A 348 17.68 16.16 2.83
N GLY A 349 17.64 17.44 2.40
CA GLY A 349 17.73 17.82 0.97
C GLY A 349 19.17 17.87 0.47
N PRO A 350 19.36 17.97 -0.88
CA PRO A 350 20.67 18.27 -1.46
C PRO A 350 21.27 19.53 -0.85
N THR A 351 22.53 19.45 -0.50
CA THR A 351 23.27 20.54 0.14
C THR A 351 24.48 20.88 -0.72
N SER A 352 24.88 22.17 -0.78
CA SER A 352 26.11 22.52 -1.49
C SER A 352 27.30 21.76 -0.86
N ALA A 353 28.27 21.37 -1.69
CA ALA A 353 29.44 20.64 -1.20
C ALA A 353 30.15 21.37 -0.06
N ALA A 354 30.27 22.71 -0.16
CA ALA A 354 30.91 23.54 0.89
C ALA A 354 30.10 23.56 2.20
N ASP A 355 28.76 23.72 2.12
CA ASP A 355 27.91 23.74 3.32
C ASP A 355 27.88 22.37 4.01
N PHE A 356 27.88 21.28 3.23
CA PHE A 356 27.97 19.94 3.80
C PHE A 356 29.30 19.70 4.51
N ALA A 357 30.43 20.09 3.90
CA ALA A 357 31.72 19.99 4.53
C ALA A 357 31.77 20.79 5.84
N LYS A 358 31.22 22.02 5.83
CA LYS A 358 31.10 22.84 7.05
C LYS A 358 30.22 22.16 8.11
N LYS A 359 29.07 21.55 7.72
CA LYS A 359 28.24 20.77 8.64
C LYS A 359 29.00 19.60 9.27
N LYS A 360 29.97 19.02 8.55
CA LYS A 360 30.83 17.93 9.07
C LYS A 360 32.09 18.46 9.80
N GLY A 361 32.12 19.75 10.13
CA GLY A 361 33.18 20.37 10.96
C GLY A 361 34.45 20.76 10.20
N ILE A 362 34.44 20.80 8.86
CA ILE A 362 35.57 21.30 8.08
C ILE A 362 35.46 22.83 7.94
N THR A 363 36.45 23.56 8.39
CA THR A 363 36.48 25.03 8.32
C THR A 363 37.27 25.50 7.10
N GLY A 364 36.80 26.56 6.44
CA GLY A 364 37.44 27.08 5.25
C GLY A 364 37.20 26.23 4.00
N ASN A 365 38.11 26.29 3.04
CA ASN A 365 38.04 25.56 1.77
C ASN A 365 38.98 24.35 1.73
N THR A 366 39.22 23.73 2.88
CA THR A 366 40.13 22.57 3.02
C THR A 366 39.45 21.25 2.82
N PHE A 367 38.18 21.21 2.37
CA PHE A 367 37.46 19.99 2.06
C PHE A 367 37.86 19.45 0.68
N GLN A 368 37.92 18.13 0.57
CA GLN A 368 38.15 17.42 -0.69
C GLN A 368 37.20 16.25 -0.80
N TYR A 369 36.54 16.17 -1.94
CA TYR A 369 35.66 15.03 -2.30
C TYR A 369 36.39 14.13 -3.30
N SER A 370 36.17 12.81 -3.15
CA SER A 370 36.60 11.81 -4.13
C SER A 370 35.54 10.75 -4.33
N LEU A 371 35.48 10.17 -5.51
CA LEU A 371 34.63 9.02 -5.81
C LEU A 371 35.17 7.79 -5.07
N VAL A 372 34.31 7.05 -4.39
CA VAL A 372 34.68 5.78 -3.73
C VAL A 372 35.11 4.75 -4.76
N SER A 373 34.43 4.72 -5.92
CA SER A 373 34.65 3.74 -6.99
C SER A 373 36.05 3.79 -7.64
N SER A 374 36.65 4.98 -7.75
CA SER A 374 37.91 5.21 -8.48
C SER A 374 38.98 5.95 -7.67
N GLY A 375 38.63 6.51 -6.53
CA GLY A 375 39.53 7.43 -5.79
C GLY A 375 39.76 8.79 -6.45
N GLN A 376 39.12 9.06 -7.60
CA GLN A 376 39.28 10.29 -8.35
C GLN A 376 38.71 11.48 -7.56
N ASN A 377 39.48 12.56 -7.46
CA ASN A 377 39.01 13.82 -6.87
C ASN A 377 37.93 14.45 -7.77
N VAL A 378 36.84 14.91 -7.13
CA VAL A 378 35.71 15.54 -7.80
C VAL A 378 35.30 16.81 -7.06
N ASN A 379 34.61 17.69 -7.78
CA ASN A 379 34.08 18.93 -7.19
C ASN A 379 32.55 19.01 -7.48
N PRO A 380 31.73 18.25 -6.75
CA PRO A 380 30.30 18.26 -6.95
C PRO A 380 29.71 19.61 -6.51
N GLN A 381 28.75 20.14 -7.27
CA GLN A 381 28.01 21.34 -6.86
C GLN A 381 27.14 21.05 -5.63
N TYR A 382 26.44 19.92 -5.66
CA TYR A 382 25.58 19.44 -4.58
C TYR A 382 25.92 18.00 -4.20
N VAL A 383 25.79 17.71 -2.93
CA VAL A 383 25.91 16.36 -2.36
C VAL A 383 24.62 16.01 -1.62
N GLN A 384 24.36 14.72 -1.48
CA GLN A 384 23.19 14.20 -0.79
C GLN A 384 23.61 13.19 0.28
N GLU A 385 23.21 13.44 1.52
CA GLU A 385 23.28 12.43 2.58
C GLU A 385 22.01 11.58 2.55
N LEU A 386 22.16 10.26 2.50
CA LEU A 386 21.08 9.30 2.41
C LEU A 386 21.17 8.29 3.54
N GLY A 387 20.06 7.98 4.19
CA GLY A 387 19.95 6.86 5.11
C GLY A 387 19.79 5.55 4.33
N PHE A 388 20.72 4.64 4.50
CA PHE A 388 20.62 3.27 4.00
C PHE A 388 19.98 2.41 5.08
N TRP A 389 18.74 1.97 4.84
CA TRP A 389 17.95 1.17 5.77
C TRP A 389 17.94 -0.28 5.35
N ALA A 390 18.37 -1.14 6.25
CA ALA A 390 18.39 -2.58 6.06
C ALA A 390 17.61 -3.24 7.19
N ILE A 391 16.46 -3.82 6.87
CA ILE A 391 15.57 -4.43 7.81
C ILE A 391 15.32 -5.89 7.41
N ASP A 392 15.37 -6.79 8.40
CA ASP A 392 14.94 -8.16 8.29
C ASP A 392 13.77 -8.40 9.25
N LYS A 393 12.67 -8.96 8.73
CA LYS A 393 11.53 -9.36 9.56
C LYS A 393 11.21 -10.83 9.35
N LYS A 394 11.00 -11.54 10.46
CA LYS A 394 10.42 -12.89 10.47
C LYS A 394 9.06 -12.83 11.13
N MET A 395 8.05 -13.23 10.39
CA MET A 395 6.67 -13.06 10.80
C MET A 395 5.89 -14.36 10.59
N ASN A 396 4.97 -14.65 11.49
CA ASN A 396 4.00 -15.72 11.29
C ASN A 396 2.64 -15.32 11.85
N ASN A 397 1.59 -15.90 11.29
CA ASN A 397 0.22 -15.66 11.73
C ASN A 397 -0.61 -16.94 11.58
N PHE A 398 -1.25 -17.35 12.65
CA PHE A 398 -2.31 -18.35 12.62
C PHE A 398 -3.65 -17.68 12.86
N VAL A 399 -4.61 -17.92 12.00
CA VAL A 399 -5.97 -17.38 12.10
C VAL A 399 -6.98 -18.52 12.01
N ASN A 400 -8.02 -18.46 12.84
CA ASN A 400 -9.19 -19.30 12.75
C ASN A 400 -10.45 -18.45 12.97
N ASP A 401 -11.43 -18.60 12.11
CA ASP A 401 -12.75 -17.96 12.19
C ASP A 401 -13.82 -19.03 12.10
N LEU A 402 -14.48 -19.30 13.22
CA LEU A 402 -15.56 -20.25 13.35
C LEU A 402 -16.89 -19.53 13.46
N GLN A 403 -17.82 -19.83 12.56
CA GLN A 403 -19.11 -19.15 12.43
C GLN A 403 -20.26 -20.18 12.50
N PHE A 404 -21.31 -19.79 13.21
CA PHE A 404 -22.61 -20.45 13.20
C PHE A 404 -23.63 -19.48 12.66
N ASN A 405 -24.33 -19.89 11.61
CA ASN A 405 -25.42 -19.11 11.04
C ASN A 405 -26.74 -19.85 11.23
N TYR A 406 -27.72 -19.18 11.85
CA TYR A 406 -29.07 -19.67 12.00
C TYR A 406 -30.01 -18.82 11.16
N LYS A 407 -30.69 -19.44 10.20
CA LYS A 407 -31.67 -18.80 9.33
C LYS A 407 -33.09 -19.05 9.89
N PHE A 408 -33.88 -17.98 9.99
CA PHE A 408 -35.28 -18.04 10.35
C PHE A 408 -36.11 -17.27 9.29
N ASP A 409 -37.44 -17.32 9.37
CA ASP A 409 -38.32 -16.83 8.29
C ASP A 409 -38.05 -15.39 7.89
N THR A 410 -37.82 -14.51 8.88
CA THR A 410 -37.62 -13.08 8.65
C THR A 410 -36.16 -12.64 8.64
N GLY A 411 -35.18 -13.56 8.74
CA GLY A 411 -33.79 -13.15 8.74
C GLY A 411 -32.78 -14.24 9.09
N ASN A 412 -31.63 -13.81 9.58
CA ASN A 412 -30.61 -14.71 10.09
C ASN A 412 -29.78 -14.05 11.18
N ILE A 413 -29.22 -14.88 12.05
CA ILE A 413 -28.20 -14.48 13.02
C ILE A 413 -26.93 -15.29 12.75
N THR A 414 -25.80 -14.63 12.74
CA THR A 414 -24.46 -15.25 12.70
C THR A 414 -23.76 -14.96 14.00
N ALA A 415 -23.26 -15.97 14.68
CA ALA A 415 -22.37 -15.87 15.81
C ALA A 415 -21.04 -16.51 15.47
N GLY A 416 -19.93 -15.89 15.87
CA GLY A 416 -18.60 -16.38 15.54
C GLY A 416 -17.60 -16.21 16.67
N PHE A 417 -16.58 -17.04 16.60
CA PHE A 417 -15.38 -16.96 17.41
C PHE A 417 -14.18 -16.83 16.49
N TYR A 418 -13.45 -15.72 16.66
CA TYR A 418 -12.24 -15.44 15.91
C TYR A 418 -11.02 -15.57 16.83
N LYS A 419 -10.04 -16.30 16.36
CA LYS A 419 -8.75 -16.50 17.02
C LYS A 419 -7.62 -16.15 16.08
N SER A 420 -6.72 -15.27 16.53
CA SER A 420 -5.47 -15.01 15.83
C SER A 420 -4.29 -15.05 16.80
N ASN A 421 -3.20 -15.68 16.38
CA ASN A 421 -1.92 -15.62 17.04
C ASN A 421 -0.87 -15.26 16.02
N TRP A 422 -0.16 -14.15 16.27
CA TRP A 422 0.85 -13.69 15.36
C TRP A 422 2.11 -13.22 16.07
N LYS A 423 3.19 -13.22 15.33
CA LYS A 423 4.50 -12.79 15.79
C LYS A 423 5.20 -12.02 14.68
N SER A 424 5.89 -10.94 15.04
CA SER A 424 6.81 -10.19 14.20
C SER A 424 8.10 -9.96 14.97
N GLN A 425 9.21 -10.41 14.42
CA GLN A 425 10.55 -10.12 14.89
C GLN A 425 11.26 -9.23 13.85
N GLN A 426 11.99 -8.22 14.29
CA GLN A 426 12.63 -7.23 13.44
C GLN A 426 14.05 -6.98 13.86
N ASN A 427 14.97 -7.02 12.88
CA ASN A 427 16.29 -6.44 12.99
C ASN A 427 16.41 -5.27 12.02
N TRP A 428 16.82 -4.12 12.50
CA TRP A 428 17.00 -2.92 11.69
C TRP A 428 18.39 -2.34 11.88
N ASN A 429 19.13 -2.13 10.80
CA ASN A 429 20.37 -1.40 10.75
C ASN A 429 20.20 -0.17 9.84
N TRP A 430 20.48 0.99 10.36
CA TRP A 430 20.47 2.25 9.63
C TRP A 430 21.87 2.86 9.66
N SER A 431 22.42 3.11 8.46
CA SER A 431 23.69 3.83 8.26
C SER A 431 23.44 4.98 7.29
N ASN A 432 24.25 6.05 7.38
CA ASN A 432 24.14 7.14 6.40
C ASN A 432 25.27 7.06 5.39
N ILE A 433 24.96 7.30 4.13
CA ILE A 433 25.88 7.36 3.00
C ILE A 433 25.88 8.75 2.36
N LEU A 434 26.99 9.14 1.76
CA LEU A 434 27.16 10.38 1.02
C LEU A 434 27.26 10.11 -0.46
N THR A 435 26.45 10.81 -1.26
CA THR A 435 26.42 10.63 -2.70
C THR A 435 26.39 11.94 -3.46
N THR A 436 26.64 11.90 -4.76
CA THR A 436 26.27 12.99 -5.67
C THR A 436 24.76 13.13 -5.73
N ALA A 437 24.26 14.37 -5.88
CA ALA A 437 22.81 14.64 -6.01
C ALA A 437 22.36 14.56 -7.48
N THR A 438 22.43 13.38 -8.07
CA THR A 438 22.15 13.13 -9.50
C THR A 438 21.35 11.84 -9.71
N ASN A 439 20.74 11.65 -10.89
CA ASN A 439 20.04 10.42 -11.27
C ASN A 439 20.89 9.14 -11.15
N ASN A 440 22.19 9.27 -11.38
CA ASN A 440 23.16 8.18 -11.28
C ASN A 440 24.08 8.52 -10.10
N PRO A 441 23.58 8.37 -8.86
CA PRO A 441 24.35 8.78 -7.68
C PRO A 441 25.62 7.94 -7.56
N GLU A 442 26.73 8.57 -7.16
CA GLU A 442 27.97 7.88 -6.84
C GLU A 442 28.37 8.16 -5.40
N LEU A 443 28.91 7.14 -4.71
CA LEU A 443 29.42 7.30 -3.36
C LEU A 443 30.61 8.23 -3.31
N LEU A 444 30.61 9.14 -2.34
CA LEU A 444 31.64 10.15 -2.14
C LEU A 444 32.37 9.96 -0.82
N ASN A 445 33.68 10.01 -0.84
CA ASN A 445 34.48 10.27 0.33
C ASN A 445 34.65 11.77 0.53
N LEU A 446 34.76 12.21 1.80
CA LEU A 446 35.00 13.57 2.22
C LEU A 446 36.15 13.60 3.22
N VAL A 447 37.18 14.37 2.95
CA VAL A 447 38.32 14.57 3.87
C VAL A 447 38.62 16.05 4.12
N ASP A 448 39.23 16.35 5.25
CA ASP A 448 39.78 17.64 5.58
C ASP A 448 41.29 17.68 5.22
N SER A 449 41.59 18.26 4.06
CA SER A 449 42.96 18.33 3.54
C SER A 449 43.89 19.26 4.35
N SER A 450 43.40 19.96 5.36
CA SER A 450 44.25 20.69 6.31
C SER A 450 44.87 19.78 7.36
N LEU A 451 44.37 18.57 7.51
CA LEU A 451 44.86 17.55 8.41
C LEU A 451 45.76 16.55 7.68
N LEU A 452 46.67 15.90 8.41
CA LEU A 452 47.42 14.78 7.88
C LEU A 452 46.52 13.55 7.76
N PRO A 453 46.72 12.68 6.76
CA PRO A 453 45.90 11.48 6.58
C PRO A 453 45.84 10.52 7.77
N THR A 454 46.80 10.60 8.65
CA THR A 454 46.90 9.83 9.93
C THR A 454 46.23 10.52 11.11
N SER A 455 45.75 11.75 10.93
CA SER A 455 45.17 12.54 12.02
C SER A 455 43.72 12.15 12.30
N THR A 456 43.33 12.15 13.59
CA THR A 456 41.94 12.00 14.01
C THR A 456 41.08 13.05 13.34
N GLY A 457 39.95 12.62 12.74
CA GLY A 457 39.02 13.49 12.06
C GLY A 457 39.46 13.94 10.66
N TYR A 458 40.57 13.41 10.09
CA TYR A 458 40.95 13.65 8.70
C TYR A 458 39.85 13.25 7.73
N SER A 459 39.33 12.03 7.83
CA SER A 459 38.24 11.59 7.02
C SER A 459 36.88 11.82 7.72
N LYS A 460 35.90 12.29 6.97
CA LYS A 460 34.49 12.43 7.43
C LYS A 460 33.63 11.27 6.97
N THR A 461 34.22 10.33 6.23
CA THR A 461 33.52 9.16 5.66
C THR A 461 34.39 7.91 5.79
N TYR A 462 33.73 6.76 5.79
CA TYR A 462 34.36 5.46 5.59
C TYR A 462 33.73 4.80 4.33
N ASN A 463 34.45 4.73 3.23
CA ASN A 463 33.94 4.21 1.95
C ASN A 463 32.56 4.79 1.58
N GLY A 464 32.43 6.11 1.65
CA GLY A 464 31.18 6.83 1.37
C GLY A 464 30.16 6.83 2.50
N VAL A 465 30.40 6.14 3.61
CA VAL A 465 29.51 6.13 4.79
C VAL A 465 29.87 7.28 5.71
N THR A 466 28.90 8.10 6.10
CA THR A 466 29.06 9.24 7.01
C THR A 466 28.68 8.92 8.45
N ALA A 467 27.88 7.87 8.67
CA ALA A 467 27.50 7.37 9.98
C ALA A 467 27.26 5.85 9.89
N LEU A 468 28.13 5.08 10.53
CA LEU A 468 28.08 3.62 10.57
C LEU A 468 27.08 3.17 11.64
N SER A 469 26.09 2.35 11.25
CA SER A 469 25.13 1.72 12.18
C SER A 469 24.65 2.64 13.30
N PHE A 470 24.36 3.90 12.98
CA PHE A 470 24.02 4.87 14.02
C PHE A 470 22.66 4.57 14.69
N LEU A 471 21.81 3.78 14.05
CA LEU A 471 20.62 3.20 14.66
C LEU A 471 20.60 1.69 14.42
N LEU A 472 20.54 0.95 15.51
CA LEU A 472 20.28 -0.48 15.51
C LEU A 472 19.02 -0.78 16.33
N ARG A 473 18.22 -1.73 15.86
CA ARG A 473 17.04 -2.22 16.60
C ARG A 473 16.93 -3.73 16.44
N ASP A 474 16.82 -4.43 17.55
CA ASP A 474 16.32 -5.81 17.62
C ASP A 474 15.09 -5.80 18.50
N SER A 475 13.96 -6.14 17.93
CA SER A 475 12.68 -6.09 18.63
C SER A 475 11.76 -7.22 18.18
N GLN A 476 10.82 -7.56 19.05
CA GLN A 476 9.77 -8.52 18.76
C GLN A 476 8.46 -8.07 19.35
N VAL A 477 7.38 -8.24 18.59
CA VAL A 477 6.01 -8.12 19.06
C VAL A 477 5.22 -9.39 18.73
N GLN A 478 4.33 -9.77 19.64
CA GLN A 478 3.41 -10.89 19.48
C GLN A 478 2.01 -10.42 19.88
N GLY A 479 1.01 -10.83 19.11
CA GLY A 479 -0.40 -10.63 19.42
C GLY A 479 -1.16 -11.94 19.53
N SER A 480 -2.10 -11.99 20.45
CA SER A 480 -3.07 -13.08 20.62
C SER A 480 -4.46 -12.49 20.79
N LEU A 481 -5.25 -12.59 19.75
CA LEU A 481 -6.60 -12.04 19.65
C LEU A 481 -7.62 -13.14 19.89
N ASN A 482 -8.65 -12.83 20.68
CA ASN A 482 -9.75 -13.76 21.00
C ASN A 482 -11.04 -12.96 21.00
N ASP A 483 -11.79 -13.07 19.92
CA ASP A 483 -12.96 -12.23 19.73
C ASP A 483 -14.23 -13.09 19.59
N LEU A 484 -15.27 -12.62 20.22
CA LEU A 484 -16.63 -13.14 20.03
C LEU A 484 -17.42 -12.08 19.25
N TYR A 485 -18.15 -12.50 18.25
CA TYR A 485 -19.01 -11.59 17.52
C TYR A 485 -20.34 -12.20 17.17
N ALA A 486 -21.34 -11.33 17.01
CA ALA A 486 -22.64 -11.69 16.50
C ALA A 486 -23.13 -10.62 15.52
N ASN A 487 -23.88 -11.04 14.52
CA ASN A 487 -24.55 -10.16 13.57
C ASN A 487 -25.96 -10.67 13.31
N LEU A 488 -26.94 -9.79 13.49
CA LEU A 488 -28.33 -10.00 13.17
C LEU A 488 -28.67 -9.29 11.88
N ASP A 489 -29.38 -9.98 11.01
CA ASP A 489 -29.90 -9.46 9.75
C ASP A 489 -31.39 -9.80 9.70
N LEU A 490 -32.25 -8.79 9.78
CA LEU A 490 -33.69 -8.92 9.97
C LEU A 490 -34.47 -8.20 8.87
N ASN A 491 -35.26 -8.90 8.11
CA ASN A 491 -36.27 -8.35 7.21
C ASN A 491 -37.56 -8.04 8.01
N VAL A 492 -37.73 -6.80 8.44
CA VAL A 492 -38.91 -6.35 9.19
C VAL A 492 -40.14 -6.34 8.29
N THR A 493 -39.95 -5.94 7.04
CA THR A 493 -40.90 -6.04 5.94
C THR A 493 -40.19 -6.47 4.67
N GLU A 494 -40.92 -6.67 3.58
CA GLU A 494 -40.32 -6.96 2.26
C GLU A 494 -39.36 -5.85 1.79
N ASN A 495 -39.57 -4.63 2.26
CA ASN A 495 -38.77 -3.44 1.88
C ASN A 495 -37.80 -2.95 2.94
N LEU A 496 -38.00 -3.29 4.22
CA LEU A 496 -37.17 -2.80 5.33
C LEU A 496 -36.34 -3.93 5.91
N ASN A 497 -35.01 -3.81 5.79
CA ASN A 497 -34.04 -4.67 6.43
C ASN A 497 -33.27 -3.91 7.52
N LEU A 498 -33.15 -4.52 8.69
CA LEU A 498 -32.33 -4.03 9.80
C LEU A 498 -31.09 -4.95 9.93
N ASN A 499 -29.96 -4.35 10.23
CA ASN A 499 -28.72 -5.07 10.52
C ASN A 499 -28.11 -4.53 11.81
N ALA A 500 -27.75 -5.44 12.72
CA ALA A 500 -27.08 -5.10 13.97
C ALA A 500 -25.90 -6.06 14.19
N GLY A 501 -24.74 -5.53 14.52
CA GLY A 501 -23.56 -6.33 14.80
C GLY A 501 -22.85 -5.87 16.06
N VAL A 502 -22.25 -6.83 16.77
CA VAL A 502 -21.41 -6.59 17.93
C VAL A 502 -20.21 -7.53 17.88
N ARG A 503 -19.03 -7.02 18.27
CA ARG A 503 -17.79 -7.80 18.45
C ARG A 503 -17.16 -7.39 19.76
N TYR A 504 -16.90 -8.34 20.61
CA TYR A 504 -16.09 -8.20 21.82
C TYR A 504 -14.71 -8.77 21.55
N SER A 505 -13.70 -7.95 21.71
CA SER A 505 -12.30 -8.29 21.45
C SER A 505 -11.54 -8.27 22.77
N ARG A 506 -10.84 -9.37 23.03
CA ARG A 506 -9.90 -9.51 24.14
C ARG A 506 -8.54 -9.88 23.60
N ASP A 507 -7.68 -8.85 23.50
CA ASP A 507 -6.41 -8.93 22.82
C ASP A 507 -5.26 -8.82 23.80
N PHE A 508 -4.26 -9.66 23.63
CA PHE A 508 -3.05 -9.68 24.43
C PHE A 508 -1.84 -9.43 23.53
N TYR A 509 -1.05 -8.45 23.89
CA TYR A 509 0.18 -8.12 23.22
C TYR A 509 1.36 -8.23 24.17
N LYS A 510 2.49 -8.71 23.67
CA LYS A 510 3.75 -8.73 24.40
C LYS A 510 4.92 -8.59 23.44
N GLY A 511 6.02 -8.10 23.94
CA GLY A 511 7.21 -7.96 23.14
C GLY A 511 8.46 -7.71 23.95
N TYR A 512 9.53 -7.46 23.20
CA TYR A 512 10.78 -6.97 23.76
C TYR A 512 11.47 -6.06 22.75
N SER A 513 12.37 -5.24 23.24
CA SER A 513 13.41 -4.58 22.46
C SER A 513 14.76 -4.71 23.18
N VAL A 514 15.82 -4.81 22.37
CA VAL A 514 17.19 -4.83 22.89
C VAL A 514 17.65 -3.39 23.08
N ASN A 515 18.20 -3.08 24.23
CA ASN A 515 18.77 -1.76 24.49
C ASN A 515 20.07 -1.59 23.69
N THR A 516 20.28 -0.40 23.15
CA THR A 516 21.52 -0.04 22.47
C THR A 516 22.41 0.83 23.34
N THR A 517 23.70 0.76 23.10
CA THR A 517 24.69 1.62 23.70
C THR A 517 25.51 2.29 22.60
N SER A 518 26.11 3.46 22.90
CA SER A 518 27.05 4.09 21.98
C SER A 518 28.36 3.30 21.94
N GLY A 519 28.96 3.19 20.77
CA GLY A 519 30.25 2.54 20.57
C GLY A 519 31.00 3.17 19.41
N ASN A 520 32.23 2.79 19.23
CA ASN A 520 32.99 3.06 18.01
C ASN A 520 33.91 1.87 17.69
N LEU A 521 34.44 1.82 16.49
CA LEU A 521 35.24 0.69 16.02
C LEU A 521 36.60 0.65 16.69
N ASN A 522 37.16 1.81 17.10
CA ASN A 522 38.47 1.91 17.76
C ASN A 522 38.46 1.18 19.11
N ASN A 523 37.31 1.17 19.81
CA ASN A 523 37.15 0.49 21.10
C ASN A 523 36.76 -0.98 20.97
N SER A 524 36.47 -1.47 19.77
CA SER A 524 35.98 -2.83 19.52
C SER A 524 37.08 -3.84 19.22
N GLY A 525 38.35 -3.41 19.17
CA GLY A 525 39.47 -4.26 18.83
C GLY A 525 39.57 -4.65 17.35
N LEU A 526 38.79 -4.02 16.47
CA LEU A 526 38.88 -4.25 15.05
C LEU A 526 40.19 -3.68 14.52
N THR A 527 40.96 -4.50 13.80
CA THR A 527 42.14 -4.05 13.07
C THR A 527 41.71 -3.32 11.81
N THR A 528 42.44 -2.28 11.45
CA THR A 528 42.31 -1.57 10.18
C THR A 528 42.62 -2.50 9.01
N ASP A 529 41.97 -2.27 7.88
CA ASP A 529 42.25 -3.01 6.64
C ASP A 529 43.64 -2.68 6.01
N GLY A 530 44.46 -1.95 6.72
CA GLY A 530 45.80 -1.48 6.29
C GLY A 530 45.78 -0.26 5.38
N THR A 531 44.60 0.14 4.86
CA THR A 531 44.47 1.32 4.00
C THR A 531 43.73 2.47 4.69
N HIS A 532 42.83 2.18 5.62
CA HIS A 532 42.08 3.18 6.38
C HIS A 532 42.10 2.86 7.88
N SER A 533 42.56 3.79 8.66
CA SER A 533 42.48 3.72 10.12
C SER A 533 41.12 4.27 10.56
N PHE A 534 40.37 3.54 11.38
CA PHE A 534 39.13 4.05 12.00
C PHE A 534 39.41 5.23 12.93
N LEU A 535 40.65 5.38 13.45
CA LEU A 535 41.07 6.58 14.21
C LEU A 535 41.06 7.86 13.39
N THR A 536 41.13 7.76 12.06
CA THR A 536 41.15 8.93 11.17
C THR A 536 39.77 9.34 10.64
N THR A 537 38.75 8.52 10.82
CA THR A 537 37.38 8.82 10.39
C THR A 537 36.49 9.22 11.55
N THR A 538 35.52 10.11 11.29
CA THR A 538 34.40 10.39 12.21
C THR A 538 33.13 9.58 11.90
N ALA A 539 33.19 8.67 10.95
CA ALA A 539 32.00 7.91 10.53
C ALA A 539 31.49 6.92 11.58
N ASP A 540 32.33 6.50 12.52
CA ASP A 540 31.99 5.59 13.62
C ASP A 540 31.74 6.29 14.97
N ASP A 541 31.90 7.64 15.06
CA ASP A 541 31.75 8.37 16.31
C ASP A 541 30.33 8.29 16.90
N SER A 542 29.29 8.10 16.07
CA SER A 542 27.90 7.97 16.48
C SER A 542 27.34 6.55 16.35
N MET A 543 28.23 5.55 16.30
CA MET A 543 27.84 4.16 16.11
C MET A 543 27.04 3.62 17.30
N SER A 544 25.98 2.88 17.02
CA SER A 544 25.20 2.12 17.99
C SER A 544 25.67 0.66 18.04
N VAL A 545 25.61 0.07 19.23
CA VAL A 545 25.91 -1.35 19.48
C VAL A 545 24.74 -1.94 20.23
N LEU A 546 24.26 -3.14 19.83
CA LEU A 546 23.27 -3.86 20.59
C LEU A 546 23.83 -4.32 21.93
N GLY A 547 23.15 -3.98 23.00
CA GLY A 547 23.48 -4.42 24.35
C GLY A 547 22.99 -5.84 24.66
N ASN A 548 23.22 -6.26 25.90
CA ASN A 548 22.77 -7.57 26.40
C ASN A 548 21.46 -7.48 27.19
N GLN A 549 20.91 -6.29 27.33
CA GLN A 549 19.70 -6.06 28.12
C GLN A 549 18.47 -5.98 27.22
N TYR A 550 17.41 -6.65 27.66
CA TYR A 550 16.13 -6.70 26.98
C TYR A 550 15.08 -5.96 27.80
N SER A 551 14.38 -5.03 27.20
CA SER A 551 13.19 -4.39 27.77
C SER A 551 11.96 -5.17 27.36
N TYR A 552 11.36 -5.92 28.29
CA TYR A 552 10.15 -6.71 28.06
C TYR A 552 8.90 -5.93 28.45
N TRP A 553 7.81 -6.12 27.68
CA TRP A 553 6.55 -5.45 27.91
C TRP A 553 5.35 -6.37 27.64
N LYS A 554 4.20 -5.98 28.21
CA LYS A 554 2.88 -6.57 27.96
C LYS A 554 1.83 -5.49 27.90
N TYR A 555 0.79 -5.71 27.10
CA TYR A 555 -0.33 -4.79 26.95
C TYR A 555 -1.61 -5.56 26.60
N ASP A 556 -2.68 -5.32 27.35
CA ASP A 556 -3.96 -6.01 27.20
C ASP A 556 -5.02 -5.02 26.77
N ILE A 557 -5.94 -5.45 25.91
CA ILE A 557 -7.04 -4.65 25.38
C ILE A 557 -8.33 -5.44 25.52
N ASP A 558 -9.32 -4.81 26.13
CA ASP A 558 -10.72 -5.23 26.15
C ASP A 558 -11.58 -4.16 25.52
N LYS A 559 -12.21 -4.44 24.37
CA LYS A 559 -13.01 -3.47 23.61
C LYS A 559 -14.23 -4.13 22.97
N VAL A 560 -15.24 -3.31 22.77
CA VAL A 560 -16.46 -3.68 22.03
C VAL A 560 -16.56 -2.80 20.80
N SER A 561 -16.74 -3.44 19.64
CA SER A 561 -17.17 -2.77 18.40
C SER A 561 -18.62 -3.10 18.12
N TYR A 562 -19.37 -2.17 17.56
CA TYR A 562 -20.77 -2.41 17.23
C TYR A 562 -21.23 -1.59 16.01
N THR A 563 -22.26 -2.09 15.34
CA THR A 563 -22.87 -1.44 14.19
C THR A 563 -24.39 -1.62 14.22
N LEU A 564 -25.09 -0.59 13.80
CA LEU A 564 -26.56 -0.59 13.61
C LEU A 564 -26.84 0.00 12.24
N ALA A 565 -27.68 -0.66 11.45
CA ALA A 565 -28.04 -0.19 10.13
C ALA A 565 -29.46 -0.54 9.75
N ALA A 566 -30.03 0.27 8.88
CA ALA A 566 -31.31 0.03 8.23
C ALA A 566 -31.17 0.26 6.74
N ASN A 567 -31.75 -0.61 5.93
CA ASN A 567 -31.86 -0.45 4.48
C ASN A 567 -33.33 -0.53 4.07
N TYR A 568 -33.80 0.49 3.37
CA TYR A 568 -35.16 0.57 2.86
C TYR A 568 -35.15 0.57 1.34
N LYS A 569 -35.71 -0.46 0.74
CA LYS A 569 -35.95 -0.56 -0.72
C LYS A 569 -37.18 0.27 -1.06
N ILE A 570 -37.01 1.39 -1.74
CA ILE A 570 -38.12 2.20 -2.25
C ILE A 570 -38.83 1.42 -3.36
N ASN A 571 -38.07 0.75 -4.19
CA ASN A 571 -38.53 -0.19 -5.22
C ASN A 571 -37.33 -1.10 -5.64
N SER A 572 -37.51 -1.91 -6.68
CA SER A 572 -36.46 -2.84 -7.18
C SER A 572 -35.13 -2.17 -7.57
N ASN A 573 -35.16 -0.90 -7.91
CA ASN A 573 -34.02 -0.16 -8.43
C ASN A 573 -33.45 0.88 -7.46
N ASN A 574 -34.22 1.26 -6.43
CA ASN A 574 -33.89 2.35 -5.51
C ASN A 574 -33.89 1.85 -4.07
N ALA A 575 -32.85 2.19 -3.34
CA ALA A 575 -32.76 1.96 -1.91
C ALA A 575 -32.08 3.13 -1.20
N VAL A 576 -32.48 3.34 0.05
CA VAL A 576 -31.79 4.24 0.99
C VAL A 576 -31.39 3.43 2.20
N TYR A 577 -30.17 3.66 2.70
CA TYR A 577 -29.76 3.06 3.96
C TYR A 577 -29.13 4.08 4.89
N SER A 578 -29.14 3.78 6.18
CA SER A 578 -28.37 4.49 7.19
C SER A 578 -27.59 3.49 8.03
N ARG A 579 -26.40 3.84 8.45
CA ARG A 579 -25.55 3.03 9.32
C ARG A 579 -24.83 3.90 10.33
N PHE A 580 -24.79 3.43 11.57
CA PHE A 580 -23.88 3.88 12.61
C PHE A 580 -22.90 2.75 12.94
N SER A 581 -21.63 3.07 13.16
CA SER A 581 -20.61 2.11 13.59
C SER A 581 -19.66 2.73 14.60
N HIS A 582 -19.28 1.90 15.58
CA HIS A 582 -18.20 2.14 16.52
C HIS A 582 -17.16 1.02 16.37
N GLY A 583 -15.91 1.40 16.24
CA GLY A 583 -14.82 0.44 16.12
C GLY A 583 -13.54 0.96 16.75
N PHE A 584 -12.54 0.11 16.85
CA PHE A 584 -11.23 0.46 17.37
C PHE A 584 -10.10 -0.19 16.57
N ARG A 585 -8.90 0.30 16.81
CA ARG A 585 -7.64 -0.29 16.39
C ARG A 585 -6.66 -0.28 17.56
N SER A 586 -5.98 -1.39 17.76
CA SER A 586 -4.86 -1.52 18.71
C SER A 586 -3.71 -0.58 18.33
N PRO A 587 -2.87 -0.14 19.27
CA PRO A 587 -1.63 0.56 18.95
C PRO A 587 -0.79 -0.27 18.00
N ASN A 588 -0.01 0.40 17.15
CA ASN A 588 0.90 -0.29 16.21
C ASN A 588 2.24 -0.67 16.87
N GLU A 589 3.06 -1.45 16.15
CA GLU A 589 4.38 -1.92 16.62
C GLU A 589 5.28 -0.78 17.10
N GLU A 590 5.30 0.34 16.36
CA GLU A 590 6.12 1.51 16.70
C GLU A 590 5.64 2.21 17.96
N ALA A 591 4.32 2.31 18.15
CA ALA A 591 3.74 2.89 19.36
C ALA A 591 4.09 2.07 20.62
N TYR A 592 4.07 0.72 20.52
CA TYR A 592 4.52 -0.13 21.61
C TYR A 592 6.02 0.06 21.91
N TYR A 593 6.86 0.04 20.87
CA TYR A 593 8.28 0.25 20.99
C TYR A 593 8.57 1.58 21.69
N ASN A 594 8.06 2.70 21.16
CA ASN A 594 8.33 4.03 21.69
C ASN A 594 7.83 4.19 23.12
N TYR A 595 6.62 3.70 23.43
CA TYR A 595 6.06 3.82 24.77
C TYR A 595 6.88 3.05 25.83
N PHE A 596 7.28 1.82 25.54
CA PHE A 596 7.95 0.98 26.52
C PHE A 596 9.47 1.17 26.60
N THR A 597 10.08 1.85 25.65
CA THR A 597 11.52 2.22 25.70
C THR A 597 11.75 3.64 26.19
N THR A 598 10.73 4.48 26.29
CA THR A 598 10.84 5.86 26.78
C THR A 598 10.72 5.86 28.32
N THR A 599 11.60 6.60 29.01
CA THR A 599 11.69 6.61 30.49
C THR A 599 10.45 7.25 31.13
N ASN A 600 9.84 8.25 30.50
CA ASN A 600 8.63 8.91 30.96
C ASN A 600 7.74 9.25 29.76
N PRO A 601 6.87 8.34 29.31
CA PRO A 601 5.99 8.64 28.20
C PRO A 601 4.96 9.69 28.59
N ASP A 602 4.87 10.77 27.82
CA ASP A 602 3.99 11.92 28.09
C ASP A 602 2.50 11.58 28.08
N GLN A 603 2.13 10.55 27.35
CA GLN A 603 0.75 10.11 27.17
C GLN A 603 0.60 8.61 27.33
N PRO A 604 -0.48 8.12 27.98
CA PRO A 604 -0.74 6.70 28.09
C PRO A 604 -1.05 6.09 26.71
N LEU A 605 -0.49 4.90 26.46
CA LEU A 605 -0.80 4.11 25.30
C LEU A 605 -2.28 3.71 25.29
N LYS A 606 -3.02 4.07 24.23
CA LYS A 606 -4.46 3.81 24.11
C LYS A 606 -4.81 3.30 22.71
N PRO A 607 -5.79 2.40 22.59
CA PRO A 607 -6.36 2.08 21.30
C PRO A 607 -7.00 3.31 20.64
N VAL A 608 -6.83 3.40 19.32
CA VAL A 608 -7.55 4.38 18.50
C VAL A 608 -9.00 3.94 18.39
N THR A 609 -9.96 4.85 18.61
CA THR A 609 -11.38 4.56 18.46
C THR A 609 -12.03 5.47 17.42
N THR A 610 -12.99 4.94 16.69
CA THR A 610 -13.74 5.70 15.68
C THR A 610 -15.24 5.53 15.85
N ASN A 611 -15.99 6.61 15.60
CA ASN A 611 -17.43 6.57 15.37
C ASN A 611 -17.72 7.09 13.99
N GLN A 612 -18.59 6.39 13.25
CA GLN A 612 -19.00 6.78 11.91
C GLN A 612 -20.50 6.65 11.74
N ILE A 613 -21.08 7.64 11.07
CA ILE A 613 -22.46 7.60 10.58
C ILE A 613 -22.43 7.83 9.08
N GLU A 614 -23.23 7.06 8.36
CA GLU A 614 -23.39 7.21 6.91
C GLU A 614 -24.85 7.04 6.53
N VAL A 615 -25.25 7.74 5.48
CA VAL A 615 -26.54 7.58 4.81
C VAL A 615 -26.23 7.36 3.35
N GLY A 616 -26.76 6.33 2.73
CA GLY A 616 -26.49 6.03 1.32
C GLY A 616 -27.77 5.95 0.51
N TYR A 617 -27.76 6.62 -0.63
CA TYR A 617 -28.75 6.42 -1.68
C TYR A 617 -28.17 5.58 -2.79
N LYS A 618 -28.92 4.58 -3.27
CA LYS A 618 -28.54 3.66 -4.34
C LYS A 618 -29.62 3.66 -5.40
N PHE A 619 -29.20 3.89 -6.63
CA PHE A 619 -30.02 3.72 -7.81
C PHE A 619 -29.30 2.82 -8.78
N TYR A 620 -29.81 1.62 -9.00
CA TYR A 620 -29.20 0.60 -9.84
C TYR A 620 -30.16 0.11 -10.90
N THR A 621 -29.72 0.21 -12.14
CA THR A 621 -30.39 -0.37 -13.31
C THR A 621 -29.36 -1.15 -14.12
N ARG A 622 -29.81 -1.77 -15.20
CA ARG A 622 -28.91 -2.48 -16.11
C ARG A 622 -27.91 -1.55 -16.81
N ASN A 623 -28.32 -0.31 -17.10
CA ASN A 623 -27.54 0.64 -17.91
C ASN A 623 -26.97 1.82 -17.10
N PHE A 624 -27.47 2.05 -15.91
CA PHE A 624 -27.06 3.17 -15.10
C PHE A 624 -27.08 2.80 -13.61
N ASP A 625 -25.96 2.98 -12.95
CA ASP A 625 -25.78 2.78 -11.53
C ASP A 625 -25.22 4.04 -10.91
N ILE A 626 -25.77 4.45 -9.76
CA ILE A 626 -25.19 5.50 -8.94
C ILE A 626 -25.40 5.19 -7.46
N GLY A 627 -24.35 5.38 -6.68
CA GLY A 627 -24.37 5.42 -5.24
C GLY A 627 -23.84 6.76 -4.74
N VAL A 628 -24.59 7.41 -3.83
CA VAL A 628 -24.19 8.67 -3.17
C VAL A 628 -24.25 8.46 -1.67
N ILE A 629 -23.14 8.65 -0.98
CA ILE A 629 -22.97 8.27 0.42
C ILE A 629 -22.36 9.43 1.22
N PRO A 630 -23.16 10.36 1.74
CA PRO A 630 -22.69 11.28 2.78
C PRO A 630 -22.30 10.50 4.04
N PHE A 631 -21.21 10.93 4.67
CA PHE A 631 -20.71 10.36 5.90
C PHE A 631 -20.14 11.41 6.86
N TYR A 632 -20.12 11.05 8.12
CA TYR A 632 -19.42 11.78 9.18
C TYR A 632 -18.66 10.77 10.05
N SER A 633 -17.38 11.05 10.32
CA SER A 633 -16.53 10.22 11.17
C SER A 633 -15.77 11.06 12.20
N THR A 634 -15.54 10.46 13.36
CA THR A 634 -14.63 10.99 14.38
C THR A 634 -13.65 9.91 14.78
N LEU A 635 -12.42 10.32 15.03
CA LEU A 635 -11.35 9.44 15.49
C LEU A 635 -10.75 10.03 16.77
N LYS A 636 -10.47 9.19 17.75
CA LYS A 636 -9.85 9.58 19.02
C LYS A 636 -8.61 8.76 19.31
N ASN A 637 -7.68 9.36 20.04
CA ASN A 637 -6.41 8.78 20.48
C ASN A 637 -5.51 8.36 19.31
N LEU A 638 -5.57 9.04 18.18
CA LEU A 638 -4.61 8.80 17.10
C LEU A 638 -3.21 9.15 17.60
N SER A 639 -2.26 8.25 17.38
CA SER A 639 -0.84 8.55 17.56
C SER A 639 -0.09 8.21 16.27
N PHE A 640 0.86 9.05 15.90
CA PHE A 640 1.82 8.76 14.85
C PHE A 640 3.18 9.32 15.24
N THR A 641 4.21 8.62 14.81
CA THR A 641 5.59 8.96 15.11
C THR A 641 6.25 9.47 13.85
N ASP A 642 6.85 10.65 13.93
CA ASP A 642 7.73 11.18 12.91
C ASP A 642 9.18 10.90 13.34
N VAL A 643 9.97 10.30 12.46
CA VAL A 643 11.41 10.04 12.68
C VAL A 643 12.21 11.06 11.91
N PHE A 644 13.07 11.80 12.58
CA PHE A 644 13.89 12.86 12.02
C PHE A 644 15.24 12.37 11.46
N SER A 645 15.95 13.24 10.76
CA SER A 645 17.23 12.92 10.12
C SER A 645 18.37 12.63 11.10
N ASP A 646 18.24 13.08 12.35
CA ASP A 646 19.19 12.84 13.44
C ASP A 646 18.88 11.54 14.22
N GLY A 647 17.88 10.74 13.76
CA GLY A 647 17.42 9.54 14.43
C GLY A 647 16.45 9.79 15.59
N SER A 648 16.20 11.04 15.95
CA SER A 648 15.18 11.38 16.96
C SER A 648 13.78 11.11 16.44
N SER A 649 12.81 10.96 17.33
CA SER A 649 11.41 10.76 16.97
C SER A 649 10.50 11.59 17.84
N GLU A 650 9.39 12.05 17.25
CA GLU A 650 8.33 12.76 17.94
C GLU A 650 7.01 12.02 17.78
N ASN A 651 6.31 11.83 18.90
CA ASN A 651 4.96 11.25 18.90
C ASN A 651 3.92 12.35 18.94
N THR A 652 3.05 12.35 17.93
CA THR A 652 1.90 13.24 17.86
C THR A 652 0.63 12.49 18.25
N PHE A 653 -0.15 13.09 19.16
CA PHE A 653 -1.47 12.58 19.57
C PHE A 653 -2.55 13.55 19.11
N ALA A 654 -3.55 13.04 18.39
CA ALA A 654 -4.60 13.87 17.82
C ALA A 654 -5.96 13.17 17.83
N ASP A 655 -7.00 13.98 18.00
CA ASP A 655 -8.37 13.63 17.63
C ASP A 655 -8.69 14.25 16.28
N THR A 656 -9.50 13.58 15.46
CA THR A 656 -9.92 14.12 14.17
C THR A 656 -11.43 13.98 13.96
N LYS A 657 -11.93 14.80 13.04
CA LYS A 657 -13.28 14.67 12.48
C LYS A 657 -13.20 14.82 10.96
N ASN A 658 -14.06 14.09 10.27
CA ASN A 658 -14.21 14.22 8.83
C ASN A 658 -15.67 14.11 8.44
N MET A 659 -16.14 15.01 7.59
CA MET A 659 -17.42 14.88 6.89
C MET A 659 -17.17 14.93 5.41
N GLY A 660 -17.95 14.14 4.66
CA GLY A 660 -17.77 14.08 3.22
C GLY A 660 -18.91 13.37 2.52
N VAL A 661 -18.77 13.30 1.21
CA VAL A 661 -19.66 12.56 0.30
C VAL A 661 -18.83 11.72 -0.62
N GLU A 662 -19.15 10.44 -0.68
CA GLU A 662 -18.61 9.49 -1.65
C GLU A 662 -19.63 9.31 -2.78
N ILE A 663 -19.15 9.28 -4.01
CA ILE A 663 -19.96 9.05 -5.20
C ILE A 663 -19.29 7.96 -6.01
N GLU A 664 -20.05 6.95 -6.42
CA GLU A 664 -19.60 5.99 -7.43
C GLU A 664 -20.72 5.72 -8.42
N GLY A 665 -20.38 5.51 -9.68
CA GLY A 665 -21.36 5.21 -10.68
C GLY A 665 -20.80 4.65 -11.96
N PHE A 666 -21.73 4.15 -12.75
CA PHE A 666 -21.49 3.56 -14.05
C PHE A 666 -22.66 3.88 -14.96
N ALA A 667 -22.36 4.22 -16.21
CA ALA A 667 -23.38 4.43 -17.23
C ALA A 667 -23.00 3.73 -18.53
N ARG A 668 -23.98 3.09 -19.18
CA ARG A 668 -23.93 2.65 -20.57
C ARG A 668 -24.77 3.60 -21.40
N LEU A 669 -24.14 4.25 -22.34
CA LEU A 669 -24.72 5.29 -23.16
C LEU A 669 -24.71 4.85 -24.63
N PHE A 670 -25.61 5.43 -25.42
CA PHE A 670 -25.66 5.22 -26.86
C PHE A 670 -25.72 3.73 -27.27
N ASN A 671 -26.67 2.96 -26.70
CA ASN A 671 -26.82 1.52 -26.96
C ASN A 671 -25.53 0.70 -26.72
N ASN A 672 -24.83 0.96 -25.60
CA ASN A 672 -23.59 0.32 -25.19
C ASN A 672 -22.34 0.72 -26.01
N VAL A 673 -22.42 1.72 -26.87
CA VAL A 673 -21.25 2.24 -27.59
C VAL A 673 -20.28 2.92 -26.60
N MET A 674 -20.81 3.61 -25.60
CA MET A 674 -20.00 4.28 -24.59
C MET A 674 -20.30 3.75 -23.19
N GLU A 675 -19.24 3.48 -22.44
CA GLU A 675 -19.27 3.17 -21.00
C GLU A 675 -18.61 4.34 -20.26
N LEU A 676 -19.22 4.80 -19.17
CA LEU A 676 -18.63 5.77 -18.27
C LEU A 676 -18.57 5.20 -16.87
N THR A 677 -17.37 5.07 -16.30
CA THR A 677 -17.17 4.78 -14.89
C THR A 677 -16.67 6.03 -14.19
N PHE A 678 -17.25 6.36 -13.05
CA PHE A 678 -16.81 7.49 -12.25
C PHE A 678 -16.90 7.13 -10.76
N ASN A 679 -15.95 7.65 -10.00
CA ASN A 679 -15.96 7.60 -8.55
C ASN A 679 -15.21 8.81 -8.00
N GLY A 680 -15.56 9.23 -6.79
CA GLY A 680 -14.92 10.37 -6.18
C GLY A 680 -15.35 10.59 -4.74
N THR A 681 -14.60 11.43 -4.07
CA THR A 681 -14.85 11.83 -2.70
C THR A 681 -14.60 13.32 -2.54
N ILE A 682 -15.57 13.99 -1.90
CA ILE A 682 -15.45 15.35 -1.40
C ILE A 682 -15.51 15.24 0.10
N GLN A 683 -14.52 15.80 0.82
CA GLN A 683 -14.42 15.67 2.27
C GLN A 683 -13.71 16.87 2.90
N ASP A 684 -13.89 17.05 4.22
CA ASP A 684 -13.20 18.10 5.01
C ASP A 684 -12.61 17.50 6.30
N PRO A 685 -11.50 16.75 6.20
CA PRO A 685 -10.85 16.14 7.36
C PRO A 685 -10.08 17.19 8.17
N LYS A 686 -10.36 17.27 9.48
CA LYS A 686 -9.78 18.27 10.37
C LYS A 686 -9.30 17.67 11.68
N TYR A 687 -8.22 18.22 12.21
CA TYR A 687 -7.82 18.01 13.59
C TYR A 687 -8.85 18.69 14.51
N LYS A 688 -9.25 17.98 15.57
CA LYS A 688 -10.20 18.47 16.58
C LYS A 688 -9.52 18.81 17.91
N GLY A 689 -8.39 18.19 18.18
CA GLY A 689 -7.58 18.44 19.35
C GLY A 689 -6.23 17.75 19.15
N LEU A 690 -5.17 18.40 19.56
CA LEU A 690 -3.85 17.82 19.68
C LEU A 690 -3.41 17.99 21.12
N ALA A 691 -2.99 16.91 21.76
CA ALA A 691 -2.49 16.97 23.13
C ALA A 691 -1.29 17.94 23.18
N GLY A 692 -1.42 18.98 23.96
CA GLY A 692 -0.38 19.99 24.13
C GLY A 692 -0.32 21.11 23.08
N ASN A 693 -1.13 21.07 22.00
CA ASN A 693 -1.08 22.09 20.95
C ASN A 693 -2.44 22.46 20.37
N SER A 694 -3.11 23.41 21.04
CA SER A 694 -4.41 23.94 20.60
C SER A 694 -4.36 24.75 19.31
N THR A 695 -3.18 25.20 18.86
CA THR A 695 -3.03 26.03 17.64
C THR A 695 -3.27 25.22 16.36
N LEU A 696 -3.27 23.90 16.43
CA LEU A 696 -3.51 23.02 15.29
C LEU A 696 -4.98 22.61 15.14
N GLU A 697 -5.85 22.99 16.08
CA GLU A 697 -7.29 22.69 15.97
C GLU A 697 -7.91 23.38 14.76
N GLY A 698 -8.67 22.62 13.98
CA GLY A 698 -9.30 23.10 12.75
C GLY A 698 -8.43 23.01 11.48
N ASN A 699 -7.13 22.73 11.62
CA ASN A 699 -6.26 22.47 10.48
C ASN A 699 -6.70 21.22 9.73
N THR A 700 -6.47 21.21 8.42
CA THR A 700 -6.71 20.04 7.58
C THR A 700 -5.72 18.93 7.95
N VAL A 701 -6.21 17.71 8.05
CA VAL A 701 -5.37 16.53 8.29
C VAL A 701 -4.32 16.39 7.19
N ARG A 702 -3.08 16.16 7.58
CA ARG A 702 -1.95 16.04 6.65
C ARG A 702 -2.19 14.94 5.59
N ARG A 703 -1.70 15.16 4.37
CA ARG A 703 -1.75 14.26 3.20
C ARG A 703 -3.17 13.94 2.68
N MET A 704 -4.21 14.50 3.29
CA MET A 704 -5.61 14.25 2.92
C MET A 704 -6.12 15.27 1.90
N PRO A 705 -6.48 14.82 0.67
CA PRO A 705 -7.14 15.69 -0.29
C PRO A 705 -8.59 15.95 0.11
N LYS A 706 -9.05 17.20 -0.06
CA LYS A 706 -10.47 17.54 0.11
C LYS A 706 -11.33 17.05 -1.05
N LEU A 707 -10.72 16.89 -2.23
CA LEU A 707 -11.36 16.36 -3.44
C LEU A 707 -10.39 15.42 -4.15
N TYR A 708 -10.85 14.24 -4.47
CA TYR A 708 -10.20 13.32 -5.40
C TYR A 708 -11.25 12.51 -6.14
N PHE A 709 -10.97 12.22 -7.40
CA PHE A 709 -11.89 11.43 -8.22
C PHE A 709 -11.18 10.71 -9.37
N ASN A 710 -11.82 9.66 -9.86
CA ASN A 710 -11.49 9.00 -11.11
C ASN A 710 -12.69 9.06 -12.06
N ILE A 711 -12.44 9.40 -13.31
CA ILE A 711 -13.41 9.34 -14.40
C ILE A 711 -12.79 8.54 -15.55
N SER A 712 -13.49 7.53 -16.02
CA SER A 712 -12.99 6.62 -17.06
C SER A 712 -14.06 6.37 -18.12
N PRO A 713 -14.15 7.23 -19.14
CA PRO A 713 -14.93 6.95 -20.36
C PRO A 713 -14.24 5.86 -21.18
N ALA A 714 -15.04 4.98 -21.74
CA ALA A 714 -14.60 3.97 -22.70
C ALA A 714 -15.57 3.91 -23.87
N VAL A 715 -15.06 3.69 -25.08
CA VAL A 715 -15.85 3.57 -26.31
C VAL A 715 -15.60 2.19 -26.92
N ASN A 716 -16.68 1.46 -27.17
CA ASN A 716 -16.67 0.24 -27.94
C ASN A 716 -16.88 0.62 -29.42
N ILE A 717 -15.77 0.78 -30.16
CA ILE A 717 -15.78 1.16 -31.57
C ILE A 717 -16.47 0.07 -32.41
N THR A 718 -16.15 -1.19 -32.10
CA THR A 718 -16.87 -2.37 -32.56
C THR A 718 -17.12 -3.30 -31.36
N LYS A 719 -17.69 -4.48 -31.56
CA LYS A 719 -17.82 -5.49 -30.50
C LYS A 719 -16.47 -6.01 -30.02
N GLU A 720 -15.48 -5.98 -30.90
CA GLU A 720 -14.11 -6.47 -30.64
C GLU A 720 -13.18 -5.35 -30.18
N TRP A 721 -13.40 -4.10 -30.64
CA TRP A 721 -12.47 -3.00 -30.42
C TRP A 721 -12.99 -2.02 -29.38
N ARG A 722 -12.29 -1.93 -28.29
CA ARG A 722 -12.57 -1.01 -27.19
C ARG A 722 -11.39 -0.08 -26.94
N THR A 723 -11.65 1.21 -26.72
CA THR A 723 -10.68 2.21 -26.25
C THR A 723 -11.19 2.89 -24.99
N TYR A 724 -10.28 3.40 -24.17
CA TYR A 724 -10.63 4.15 -22.97
C TYR A 724 -9.61 5.22 -22.64
N VAL A 725 -10.06 6.23 -21.89
CA VAL A 725 -9.22 7.20 -21.20
C VAL A 725 -9.57 7.15 -19.72
N SER A 726 -8.61 7.34 -18.83
CA SER A 726 -8.87 7.49 -17.39
C SER A 726 -8.20 8.75 -16.89
N LEU A 727 -8.93 9.53 -16.09
CA LEU A 727 -8.45 10.72 -15.41
C LEU A 727 -8.52 10.49 -13.91
N ASN A 728 -7.37 10.51 -13.25
CA ASN A 728 -7.25 10.56 -11.79
C ASN A 728 -6.93 11.99 -11.38
N TYR A 729 -7.71 12.60 -10.52
CA TYR A 729 -7.47 13.92 -9.96
C TYR A 729 -7.27 13.83 -8.44
N TYR A 730 -6.20 14.46 -7.97
CA TYR A 730 -5.91 14.67 -6.56
C TYR A 730 -5.85 16.16 -6.25
N GLY A 731 -6.71 16.60 -5.33
CA GLY A 731 -6.75 17.99 -4.86
C GLY A 731 -5.54 18.37 -4.03
N LYS A 732 -5.39 19.66 -3.76
CA LYS A 732 -4.38 20.21 -2.85
C LYS A 732 -4.46 19.54 -1.47
N ARG A 733 -3.28 19.24 -0.89
CA ARG A 733 -3.09 18.66 0.45
C ARG A 733 -2.04 19.42 1.21
N PHE A 734 -1.85 19.07 2.47
CA PHE A 734 -0.76 19.57 3.29
C PHE A 734 0.17 18.43 3.70
N GLN A 735 1.47 18.70 3.66
CA GLN A 735 2.49 17.76 4.11
C GLN A 735 2.47 17.61 5.63
N ASP A 736 2.36 18.72 6.31
CA ASP A 736 2.49 18.91 7.74
C ASP A 736 1.15 19.20 8.43
N GLN A 737 1.15 19.09 9.75
CA GLN A 737 -0.03 19.34 10.59
C GLN A 737 -0.34 20.82 10.74
N THR A 738 0.65 21.69 10.59
CA THR A 738 0.51 23.16 10.68
C THR A 738 -0.16 23.75 9.44
N ASN A 739 -0.31 22.96 8.38
CA ASN A 739 -0.83 23.37 7.08
C ASN A 739 -0.01 24.49 6.38
N GLN A 740 1.28 24.56 6.72
CA GLN A 740 2.19 25.53 6.10
C GLN A 740 2.80 24.99 4.83
N ASP A 741 3.10 23.69 4.79
CA ASP A 741 3.70 23.05 3.63
C ASP A 741 2.63 22.37 2.77
N THR A 742 2.47 22.84 1.53
CA THR A 742 1.41 22.37 0.63
C THR A 742 1.93 21.40 -0.42
N LEU A 743 1.20 20.31 -0.63
CA LEU A 743 1.34 19.43 -1.80
C LEU A 743 0.32 19.90 -2.86
N PRO A 744 0.76 20.38 -4.03
CA PRO A 744 -0.13 20.87 -5.08
C PRO A 744 -1.10 19.80 -5.58
N SER A 745 -2.21 20.23 -6.18
CA SER A 745 -3.10 19.33 -6.91
C SER A 745 -2.44 18.86 -8.21
N PHE A 746 -2.79 17.65 -8.64
CA PHE A 746 -2.35 17.13 -9.92
C PHE A 746 -3.42 16.25 -10.58
N SER A 747 -3.27 16.04 -11.89
CA SER A 747 -4.06 15.11 -12.68
C SER A 747 -3.14 14.10 -13.35
N GLU A 748 -3.49 12.83 -13.26
CA GLU A 748 -2.84 11.75 -13.99
C GLU A 748 -3.81 11.23 -15.06
N VAL A 749 -3.38 11.17 -16.31
CA VAL A 749 -4.18 10.65 -17.41
C VAL A 749 -3.58 9.33 -17.90
N GLY A 750 -4.42 8.32 -17.96
CA GLY A 750 -4.13 7.04 -18.60
C GLY A 750 -4.98 6.85 -19.85
N ALA A 751 -4.54 6.02 -20.77
CA ALA A 751 -5.28 5.66 -21.96
C ALA A 751 -4.97 4.21 -22.36
N GLY A 752 -5.91 3.56 -23.02
CA GLY A 752 -5.66 2.21 -23.52
C GLY A 752 -6.64 1.80 -24.60
N MET A 753 -6.26 0.73 -25.29
CA MET A 753 -7.08 0.08 -26.29
C MET A 753 -6.95 -1.44 -26.18
N SER A 754 -8.00 -2.13 -26.58
CA SER A 754 -7.98 -3.58 -26.69
C SER A 754 -8.77 -4.08 -27.90
N TYR A 755 -8.31 -5.18 -28.47
CA TYR A 755 -8.97 -5.85 -29.58
C TYR A 755 -9.14 -7.33 -29.24
N GLN A 756 -10.37 -7.84 -29.36
CA GLN A 756 -10.73 -9.23 -29.09
C GLN A 756 -10.85 -9.99 -30.42
N LEU A 757 -10.02 -11.01 -30.61
CA LEU A 757 -10.07 -11.90 -31.76
C LEU A 757 -10.42 -13.33 -31.29
N GLY A 758 -11.70 -13.67 -31.31
CA GLY A 758 -12.16 -14.92 -30.75
C GLY A 758 -11.80 -15.07 -29.26
N LYS A 759 -10.94 -16.03 -28.92
CA LYS A 759 -10.44 -16.25 -27.57
C LYS A 759 -9.17 -15.47 -27.22
N ILE A 760 -8.61 -14.71 -28.14
CA ILE A 760 -7.37 -13.94 -27.98
C ILE A 760 -7.73 -12.47 -27.84
N ARG A 761 -7.18 -11.83 -26.80
CA ARG A 761 -7.29 -10.39 -26.58
C ARG A 761 -5.90 -9.76 -26.65
N PHE A 762 -5.76 -8.75 -27.48
CA PHE A 762 -4.62 -7.85 -27.53
C PHE A 762 -4.97 -6.58 -26.78
N ALA A 763 -4.07 -6.05 -25.97
CA ALA A 763 -4.29 -4.78 -25.29
C ALA A 763 -3.01 -3.97 -25.20
N VAL A 764 -3.17 -2.64 -25.23
CA VAL A 764 -2.12 -1.66 -24.94
C VAL A 764 -2.69 -0.66 -23.94
N ASP A 765 -1.97 -0.46 -22.84
CA ASP A 765 -2.35 0.42 -21.74
C ASP A 765 -1.19 1.39 -21.48
N ALA A 766 -1.47 2.67 -21.34
CA ALA A 766 -0.51 3.70 -20.99
C ALA A 766 -0.95 4.45 -19.73
N THR A 767 -0.02 4.76 -18.85
CA THR A 767 -0.22 5.51 -17.63
C THR A 767 0.55 6.83 -17.69
N ASN A 768 0.04 7.85 -17.01
CA ASN A 768 0.62 9.19 -16.97
C ASN A 768 1.08 9.69 -18.35
N VAL A 769 0.19 9.62 -19.36
CA VAL A 769 0.51 9.89 -20.78
C VAL A 769 1.05 11.30 -21.04
N PHE A 770 0.79 12.25 -20.14
CA PHE A 770 1.29 13.62 -20.21
C PHE A 770 2.58 13.83 -19.41
N ASN A 771 3.11 12.78 -18.80
CA ASN A 771 4.30 12.81 -17.97
C ASN A 771 4.22 13.87 -16.85
N THR A 772 3.04 13.98 -16.22
CA THR A 772 2.77 14.95 -15.15
C THR A 772 3.65 14.66 -13.94
N ILE A 773 4.23 15.70 -13.34
CA ILE A 773 4.92 15.62 -12.03
C ILE A 773 3.87 15.86 -10.95
N GLY A 774 3.33 14.80 -10.39
CA GLY A 774 2.35 14.84 -9.30
C GLY A 774 2.97 14.35 -8.00
N ILE A 775 2.98 15.15 -6.95
CA ILE A 775 3.57 14.75 -5.65
C ILE A 775 2.52 14.06 -4.81
N THR A 776 2.82 12.84 -4.32
CA THR A 776 1.95 12.11 -3.38
C THR A 776 2.33 12.42 -1.93
N GLU A 777 3.62 12.46 -1.62
CA GLU A 777 4.18 12.60 -0.28
C GLU A 777 5.43 13.47 -0.35
N GLY A 778 5.61 14.36 0.62
CA GLY A 778 6.89 15.00 0.91
C GLY A 778 7.64 14.26 2.01
N ASP A 779 8.91 14.56 2.20
CA ASP A 779 9.71 14.00 3.28
C ASP A 779 9.66 14.92 4.52
N PRO A 780 9.15 14.46 5.66
CA PRO A 780 9.10 15.27 6.88
C PRO A 780 10.50 15.62 7.42
N ARG A 781 11.53 14.85 7.04
CA ARG A 781 12.94 15.10 7.41
C ARG A 781 13.60 16.23 6.61
N SER A 782 12.94 16.66 5.55
CA SER A 782 13.37 17.79 4.73
C SER A 782 12.18 18.74 4.56
N PRO A 783 11.80 19.50 5.59
CA PRO A 783 10.70 20.42 5.50
C PRO A 783 10.97 21.42 4.37
N SER A 784 10.02 21.58 3.47
CA SER A 784 10.09 22.62 2.47
C SER A 784 9.88 23.96 3.18
N VAL A 785 10.95 24.66 3.43
CA VAL A 785 10.83 26.05 3.88
C VAL A 785 10.17 26.82 2.74
N GLN A 786 8.97 27.29 2.95
CA GLN A 786 8.32 28.23 2.03
C GLN A 786 9.03 29.57 2.12
N SER A 787 10.20 29.66 1.49
CA SER A 787 10.78 30.97 1.18
C SER A 787 10.13 31.50 -0.10
N ALA A 788 9.92 32.79 -0.18
CA ALA A 788 9.55 33.44 -1.45
C ALA A 788 10.65 33.14 -2.49
N GLY A 789 10.32 32.30 -3.50
CA GLY A 789 11.26 31.89 -4.54
C GLY A 789 11.31 30.36 -4.71
N ASN A 790 12.29 29.90 -5.50
CA ASN A 790 12.53 28.47 -5.72
C ASN A 790 13.08 27.82 -4.43
N SER A 791 12.43 26.77 -3.97
CA SER A 791 12.89 25.95 -2.85
C SER A 791 13.11 24.50 -3.29
N THR A 792 14.19 23.89 -2.81
CA THR A 792 14.42 22.46 -2.98
C THR A 792 13.58 21.70 -1.96
N ILE A 793 12.80 20.74 -2.42
CA ILE A 793 12.00 19.85 -1.59
C ILE A 793 12.38 18.41 -1.86
N MET A 794 12.27 17.56 -0.85
CA MET A 794 12.33 16.11 -1.01
C MET A 794 10.90 15.57 -1.06
N ALA A 795 10.51 14.94 -2.17
CA ALA A 795 9.15 14.47 -2.33
C ALA A 795 9.09 13.20 -3.19
N ARG A 796 7.97 12.51 -3.11
CA ARG A 796 7.70 11.28 -3.86
C ARG A 796 6.73 11.59 -4.99
N PRO A 797 7.21 11.79 -6.24
CA PRO A 797 6.34 12.01 -7.38
C PRO A 797 5.75 10.68 -7.89
N ILE A 798 4.60 10.76 -8.57
CA ILE A 798 4.03 9.63 -9.31
C ILE A 798 5.01 9.15 -10.39
N MET A 799 4.78 7.93 -10.88
CA MET A 799 5.63 7.36 -11.93
C MET A 799 5.50 8.11 -13.24
N GLY A 800 6.58 8.16 -14.01
CA GLY A 800 6.61 8.73 -15.35
C GLY A 800 5.70 8.01 -16.35
N ALA A 801 5.57 8.58 -17.54
CA ALA A 801 4.80 7.99 -18.63
C ALA A 801 5.35 6.60 -19.00
N ALA A 802 4.47 5.61 -19.02
CA ALA A 802 4.82 4.23 -19.34
C ALA A 802 3.70 3.54 -20.12
N ALA A 803 4.07 2.62 -21.01
CA ALA A 803 3.11 1.84 -21.76
C ALA A 803 3.39 0.34 -21.61
N ARG A 804 2.33 -0.47 -21.60
CA ARG A 804 2.36 -1.93 -21.55
C ARG A 804 1.53 -2.49 -22.68
N ALA A 805 1.99 -3.60 -23.26
CA ALA A 805 1.27 -4.36 -24.26
C ALA A 805 1.07 -5.79 -23.76
N SER A 806 -0.10 -6.37 -23.97
CA SER A 806 -0.41 -7.72 -23.54
C SER A 806 -1.20 -8.52 -24.57
N ILE A 807 -0.98 -9.82 -24.55
CA ILE A 807 -1.76 -10.83 -25.27
C ILE A 807 -2.35 -11.77 -24.22
N THR A 808 -3.67 -11.94 -24.22
CA THR A 808 -4.38 -12.85 -23.32
C THR A 808 -5.15 -13.86 -24.14
N LEU A 809 -5.00 -15.15 -23.80
CA LEU A 809 -5.76 -16.26 -24.36
C LEU A 809 -6.70 -16.79 -23.28
N ASP A 810 -7.99 -16.81 -23.56
CA ASP A 810 -9.03 -17.46 -22.74
C ASP A 810 -9.43 -18.79 -23.43
N PHE A 811 -9.53 -19.89 -22.67
CA PHE A 811 -9.85 -21.20 -23.22
C PHE A 811 -10.63 -22.10 -22.29
#